data_aa95d4e681de66dbc52c0687baad447e
#
_entry.id   aa95d4e681de66dbc52c0687baad447e
#
_cell.length_a   1.000
_cell.length_b   1.000
_cell.length_c   1.000
_cell.angle_alpha   90.00
_cell.angle_beta   90.00
_cell.angle_gamma   90.00
#
_symmetry.space_group_name_H-M   'P 1'
#
loop_
_entity.id
_entity.type
_entity.pdbx_description
1 polymer ?
#
loop_
_entity_poly.entity_id
_entity_poly.type
_entity_poly.pdbx_seq_one_letter_code
_entity_poly.pdbx_strand_id
1 'polypeptide(L)'
;MSEKIVLIDGHSILNRAFYGVPDLTNAEGLHTNAVYGFLNILFKILEEEKPEYLIVTFDVHAPTFRHEMFADYKGTRKPMAEELRQQVPVIKEVLKAMDITIIEKAGLEADDLLGTISRTCEEKGMEVAVISGDRDTLQLATEHVKIRIPKTKGGRTEIEDYYAADVKERYEVTPTEFIDVKALMGDTADNIPGVPGVGEKTATKIIVEYGSLENAYAHVEELKPPRASKNLKEFWEQAKLSKVLATINTHAELEFSLEDAKHGNMFTKEAYTWFQKLQFKNLLGKFDVEAAENEVEKAFREVTEQEEIERIFSEAKKAECVGAALIKCDGNVLPLFAHPSGYGRIALAYGKDQVYSIACSMDTDMDALFAQLSDVACSAGRFVMFDLKKYLPVLGAVCQKNCFDATVAAYLLNPLKNDYTYEDVAREQLGLMMDDKADEWTKSCYEAYTAYAASEKLMEKLKEEQMDRLFLEIEMPLVFTLFDMEQAGVRIEAEELKKYGEQLGEQIVQLESEIYEMAGENFNINSPKQLGVILFEKLQMPHAKKTKTGYSTAADVLEKLAPEFPIVDKILEYRQLTKLKSTYADGLANYIGPDGRIHGTFNQTITATGRISSTEPNLQNIPVRMELGRLIRKVFVPQEGYVFIDADYSQIELRILAHCSGDAHLIQAYREAQDIHRMTASQVFKTPFDEVTDLQRRNAKAVNFGIVYGISSFGLSQDLSITRKEASQYIESYFETYPGIKKFLDDSVTHAKEEGYAVTLFGRRRPIPELKSSNFMQRNFGERVAMNAPIQGTAADIMKIAMIGVNRELKEKRMKSRMILQVHDELLIETHPDEIETVKEILKRQMETAASLDVPLIADMQVGKNWYEAK
;
A
#
# COMPACT_ATOMS: atom_id res chain seq x y z
N MET A 1 -6.36 -20.53 -44.00
CA MET A 1 -6.00 -19.31 -43.27
C MET A 1 -4.54 -19.11 -43.49
N SER A 2 -4.02 -17.90 -43.72
CA SER A 2 -2.58 -17.66 -43.80
C SER A 2 -1.98 -17.98 -42.45
N GLU A 3 -0.81 -18.60 -42.39
CA GLU A 3 -0.05 -18.84 -41.18
C GLU A 3 0.32 -17.49 -40.57
N LYS A 4 0.31 -17.42 -39.22
CA LYS A 4 0.56 -16.18 -38.49
C LYS A 4 1.78 -16.29 -37.58
N ILE A 5 2.62 -15.26 -37.65
CA ILE A 5 3.79 -15.12 -36.75
C ILE A 5 3.66 -13.86 -35.88
N VAL A 6 4.03 -14.00 -34.60
CA VAL A 6 4.21 -12.87 -33.67
C VAL A 6 5.70 -12.66 -33.41
N LEU A 7 6.16 -11.44 -33.59
CA LEU A 7 7.55 -11.00 -33.34
C LEU A 7 7.54 -9.95 -32.22
N ILE A 8 8.31 -10.17 -31.17
CA ILE A 8 8.33 -9.31 -29.98
C ILE A 8 9.72 -8.68 -29.78
N ASP A 9 9.76 -7.37 -29.64
CA ASP A 9 10.91 -6.63 -29.15
C ASP A 9 11.07 -6.82 -27.64
N GLY A 10 11.99 -7.70 -27.23
CA GLY A 10 12.16 -8.11 -25.85
C GLY A 10 12.56 -6.96 -24.94
N HIS A 11 13.53 -6.14 -25.34
CA HIS A 11 14.00 -5.03 -24.51
C HIS A 11 12.95 -3.92 -24.39
N SER A 12 12.28 -3.57 -25.50
CA SER A 12 11.25 -2.53 -25.51
C SER A 12 10.07 -2.90 -24.60
N ILE A 13 9.58 -4.14 -24.69
CA ILE A 13 8.47 -4.62 -23.88
C ILE A 13 8.87 -4.78 -22.41
N LEU A 14 10.08 -5.30 -22.14
CA LEU A 14 10.58 -5.44 -20.77
C LEU A 14 10.77 -4.09 -20.06
N ASN A 15 11.34 -3.11 -20.77
CA ASN A 15 11.50 -1.75 -20.27
C ASN A 15 10.14 -1.11 -19.94
N ARG A 16 9.19 -1.28 -20.85
CA ARG A 16 7.84 -0.78 -20.65
C ARG A 16 7.16 -1.41 -19.44
N ALA A 17 7.30 -2.74 -19.27
CA ALA A 17 6.77 -3.47 -18.14
C ALA A 17 7.37 -2.98 -16.82
N PHE A 18 8.68 -2.71 -16.80
CA PHE A 18 9.39 -2.20 -15.62
C PHE A 18 8.80 -0.88 -15.09
N TYR A 19 8.51 0.08 -15.98
CA TYR A 19 7.92 1.35 -15.58
C TYR A 19 6.39 1.32 -15.45
N GLY A 20 5.74 0.29 -15.98
CA GLY A 20 4.29 0.14 -15.98
C GLY A 20 3.73 -0.65 -14.80
N VAL A 21 4.54 -1.49 -14.18
CA VAL A 21 4.19 -2.33 -13.03
C VAL A 21 4.90 -1.81 -11.78
N PRO A 22 4.21 -1.66 -10.64
CA PRO A 22 4.86 -1.33 -9.37
C PRO A 22 6.01 -2.30 -9.07
N ASP A 23 6.98 -1.85 -8.31
CA ASP A 23 8.12 -2.68 -7.93
C ASP A 23 7.66 -3.94 -7.19
N LEU A 24 8.13 -5.10 -7.65
CA LEU A 24 7.88 -6.43 -7.10
C LEU A 24 9.22 -7.13 -6.90
N THR A 25 9.40 -7.72 -5.74
CA THR A 25 10.58 -8.53 -5.42
C THR A 25 10.15 -9.92 -4.94
N ASN A 26 10.94 -10.94 -5.27
CA ASN A 26 10.76 -12.27 -4.68
C ASN A 26 11.41 -12.34 -3.28
N ALA A 27 11.29 -13.48 -2.61
CA ALA A 27 11.86 -13.71 -1.26
C ALA A 27 13.40 -13.60 -1.20
N GLU A 28 14.09 -13.72 -2.32
CA GLU A 28 15.54 -13.57 -2.43
C GLU A 28 15.97 -12.12 -2.70
N GLY A 29 15.01 -11.19 -2.77
CA GLY A 29 15.26 -9.77 -3.07
C GLY A 29 15.47 -9.45 -4.55
N LEU A 30 15.25 -10.42 -5.46
CA LEU A 30 15.31 -10.19 -6.89
C LEU A 30 14.09 -9.40 -7.35
N HIS A 31 14.32 -8.28 -8.06
CA HIS A 31 13.24 -7.54 -8.72
C HIS A 31 12.59 -8.36 -9.83
N THR A 32 11.26 -8.41 -9.88
CA THR A 32 10.51 -9.30 -10.78
C THR A 32 9.39 -8.60 -11.56
N ASN A 33 9.16 -7.32 -11.29
CA ASN A 33 8.06 -6.53 -11.88
C ASN A 33 8.12 -6.45 -13.42
N ALA A 34 9.33 -6.31 -14.01
CA ALA A 34 9.50 -6.26 -15.45
C ALA A 34 9.16 -7.61 -16.11
N VAL A 35 9.64 -8.72 -15.53
CA VAL A 35 9.33 -10.07 -16.00
C VAL A 35 7.84 -10.36 -15.90
N TYR A 36 7.21 -10.03 -14.76
CA TYR A 36 5.78 -10.19 -14.56
C TYR A 36 4.94 -9.39 -15.58
N GLY A 37 5.28 -8.14 -15.77
CA GLY A 37 4.59 -7.28 -16.73
C GLY A 37 4.79 -7.72 -18.19
N PHE A 38 6.00 -8.19 -18.54
CA PHE A 38 6.30 -8.77 -19.85
C PHE A 38 5.41 -9.98 -20.14
N LEU A 39 5.34 -10.94 -19.20
CA LEU A 39 4.52 -12.15 -19.35
C LEU A 39 3.04 -11.83 -19.48
N ASN A 40 2.52 -10.84 -18.74
CA ASN A 40 1.13 -10.41 -18.89
C ASN A 40 0.85 -9.81 -20.27
N ILE A 41 1.77 -9.02 -20.83
CA ILE A 41 1.64 -8.49 -22.20
C ILE A 41 1.72 -9.64 -23.20
N LEU A 42 2.67 -10.55 -23.04
CA LEU A 42 2.83 -11.73 -23.90
C LEU A 42 1.55 -12.57 -23.95
N PHE A 43 1.00 -12.97 -22.81
CA PHE A 43 -0.22 -13.77 -22.77
C PHE A 43 -1.42 -13.06 -23.39
N LYS A 44 -1.55 -11.75 -23.18
CA LYS A 44 -2.60 -10.97 -23.83
C LYS A 44 -2.47 -10.98 -25.35
N ILE A 45 -1.26 -10.80 -25.87
CA ILE A 45 -0.99 -10.82 -27.32
C ILE A 45 -1.30 -12.19 -27.91
N LEU A 46 -0.88 -13.27 -27.25
CA LEU A 46 -1.14 -14.62 -27.71
C LEU A 46 -2.62 -14.98 -27.72
N GLU A 47 -3.39 -14.49 -26.73
CA GLU A 47 -4.85 -14.65 -26.70
C GLU A 47 -5.55 -13.91 -27.84
N GLU A 48 -5.09 -12.70 -28.18
CA GLU A 48 -5.66 -11.87 -29.23
C GLU A 48 -5.23 -12.33 -30.63
N GLU A 49 -3.94 -12.65 -30.85
CA GLU A 49 -3.38 -12.96 -32.17
C GLU A 49 -3.48 -14.44 -32.53
N LYS A 50 -3.42 -15.36 -31.57
CA LYS A 50 -3.42 -16.82 -31.77
C LYS A 50 -2.45 -17.28 -32.88
N PRO A 51 -1.15 -16.91 -32.76
CA PRO A 51 -0.16 -17.21 -33.79
C PRO A 51 0.23 -18.68 -33.79
N GLU A 52 0.68 -19.19 -34.93
CA GLU A 52 1.37 -20.48 -35.04
C GLU A 52 2.87 -20.40 -34.69
N TYR A 53 3.47 -19.23 -34.88
CA TYR A 53 4.90 -18.98 -34.68
C TYR A 53 5.13 -17.78 -33.76
N LEU A 54 6.12 -17.87 -32.90
CA LEU A 54 6.47 -16.82 -31.95
C LEU A 54 8.00 -16.68 -31.83
N ILE A 55 8.49 -15.46 -32.00
CA ILE A 55 9.92 -15.12 -31.82
C ILE A 55 10.02 -13.87 -30.93
N VAL A 56 10.95 -13.89 -30.01
CA VAL A 56 11.32 -12.70 -29.21
C VAL A 56 12.76 -12.31 -29.56
N THR A 57 12.97 -11.06 -29.95
CA THR A 57 14.31 -10.55 -30.26
C THR A 57 14.87 -9.73 -29.09
N PHE A 58 16.18 -9.81 -28.87
CA PHE A 58 16.87 -8.98 -27.90
C PHE A 58 18.13 -8.35 -28.51
N ASP A 59 18.47 -7.15 -28.04
CA ASP A 59 19.74 -6.52 -28.35
C ASP A 59 20.88 -7.25 -27.62
N VAL A 60 22.01 -7.35 -28.30
CA VAL A 60 23.27 -7.78 -27.69
C VAL A 60 24.08 -6.55 -27.30
N HIS A 61 24.73 -6.58 -26.14
CA HIS A 61 25.60 -5.49 -25.68
C HIS A 61 26.92 -5.47 -26.49
N ALA A 62 26.81 -5.09 -27.76
CA ALA A 62 27.91 -4.96 -28.70
C ALA A 62 27.69 -3.75 -29.63
N PRO A 63 28.74 -3.09 -30.14
CA PRO A 63 28.60 -2.07 -31.16
C PRO A 63 27.87 -2.59 -32.39
N THR A 64 27.01 -1.78 -32.95
CA THR A 64 26.29 -2.09 -34.20
C THR A 64 26.89 -1.25 -35.33
N PHE A 65 26.55 -1.57 -36.58
CA PHE A 65 26.99 -0.79 -37.75
C PHE A 65 26.66 0.71 -37.63
N ARG A 66 25.58 1.07 -36.89
CA ARG A 66 25.23 2.48 -36.64
C ARG A 66 26.24 3.17 -35.75
N HIS A 67 26.82 2.49 -34.76
CA HIS A 67 27.89 3.03 -33.92
C HIS A 67 29.20 3.21 -34.71
N GLU A 68 29.47 2.33 -35.69
CA GLU A 68 30.61 2.45 -36.59
C GLU A 68 30.48 3.66 -37.52
N MET A 69 29.23 3.96 -37.95
CA MET A 69 28.93 5.12 -38.82
C MET A 69 28.85 6.43 -38.06
N PHE A 70 28.38 6.41 -36.82
CA PHE A 70 28.21 7.59 -35.99
C PHE A 70 28.50 7.25 -34.52
N ALA A 71 29.67 7.63 -34.03
CA ALA A 71 30.16 7.26 -32.68
C ALA A 71 29.27 7.76 -31.55
N ASP A 72 28.55 8.88 -31.75
CA ASP A 72 27.63 9.46 -30.77
C ASP A 72 26.22 8.86 -30.83
N TYR A 73 25.95 7.86 -31.67
CA TYR A 73 24.67 7.16 -31.76
C TYR A 73 24.29 6.56 -30.40
N LYS A 74 23.07 6.86 -29.92
CA LYS A 74 22.57 6.47 -28.56
C LYS A 74 23.44 6.96 -27.38
N GLY A 75 24.45 7.83 -27.61
CA GLY A 75 25.39 8.32 -26.59
C GLY A 75 24.75 9.15 -25.47
N THR A 76 23.56 9.67 -25.68
CA THR A 76 22.80 10.45 -24.66
C THR A 76 21.87 9.59 -23.80
N ARG A 77 21.72 8.28 -24.12
CA ARG A 77 20.87 7.36 -23.33
C ARG A 77 21.45 7.16 -21.93
N LYS A 78 20.60 7.31 -20.92
CA LYS A 78 20.98 6.95 -19.54
C LYS A 78 21.21 5.45 -19.43
N PRO A 79 22.15 5.00 -18.58
CA PRO A 79 22.32 3.57 -18.30
C PRO A 79 21.01 2.94 -17.86
N MET A 80 20.79 1.67 -18.22
CA MET A 80 19.66 0.88 -17.75
C MET A 80 19.71 0.80 -16.21
N ALA A 81 18.56 1.00 -15.55
CA ALA A 81 18.44 0.84 -14.10
C ALA A 81 18.92 -0.56 -13.67
N GLU A 82 19.62 -0.66 -12.55
CA GLU A 82 20.21 -1.90 -12.07
C GLU A 82 19.15 -2.98 -11.86
N GLU A 83 18.01 -2.58 -11.30
CA GLU A 83 16.84 -3.43 -11.03
C GLU A 83 16.25 -4.01 -12.31
N LEU A 84 16.29 -3.28 -13.42
CA LEU A 84 15.88 -3.78 -14.74
C LEU A 84 16.95 -4.66 -15.37
N ARG A 85 18.21 -4.27 -15.23
CA ARG A 85 19.36 -5.01 -15.79
C ARG A 85 19.42 -6.44 -15.26
N GLN A 86 19.12 -6.64 -13.98
CA GLN A 86 19.06 -7.96 -13.34
C GLN A 86 17.93 -8.83 -13.91
N GLN A 87 16.86 -8.24 -14.41
CA GLN A 87 15.71 -8.98 -14.94
C GLN A 87 15.87 -9.42 -16.40
N VAL A 88 16.80 -8.85 -17.16
CA VAL A 88 17.05 -9.23 -18.57
C VAL A 88 17.46 -10.70 -18.71
N PRO A 89 18.48 -11.22 -17.99
CA PRO A 89 18.79 -12.64 -18.07
C PRO A 89 17.66 -13.54 -17.57
N VAL A 90 16.91 -13.10 -16.56
CA VAL A 90 15.80 -13.85 -15.98
C VAL A 90 14.69 -14.07 -17.00
N ILE A 91 14.24 -13.02 -17.70
CA ILE A 91 13.20 -13.19 -18.73
C ILE A 91 13.64 -14.11 -19.86
N LYS A 92 14.90 -14.07 -20.25
CA LYS A 92 15.42 -14.96 -21.29
C LYS A 92 15.37 -16.44 -20.86
N GLU A 93 15.75 -16.73 -19.61
CA GLU A 93 15.63 -18.09 -19.07
C GLU A 93 14.17 -18.54 -18.92
N VAL A 94 13.27 -17.65 -18.51
CA VAL A 94 11.83 -17.92 -18.46
C VAL A 94 11.29 -18.23 -19.84
N LEU A 95 11.61 -17.42 -20.86
CA LEU A 95 11.16 -17.64 -22.24
C LEU A 95 11.69 -18.96 -22.81
N LYS A 96 12.96 -19.31 -22.55
CA LYS A 96 13.52 -20.61 -22.91
C LYS A 96 12.78 -21.76 -22.23
N ALA A 97 12.52 -21.63 -20.94
CA ALA A 97 11.75 -22.62 -20.18
C ALA A 97 10.32 -22.77 -20.70
N MET A 98 9.75 -21.71 -21.29
CA MET A 98 8.46 -21.73 -21.98
C MET A 98 8.53 -22.25 -23.43
N ASP A 99 9.68 -22.75 -23.88
CA ASP A 99 9.91 -23.19 -25.26
C ASP A 99 9.65 -22.09 -26.32
N ILE A 100 10.03 -20.85 -25.98
CA ILE A 100 9.86 -19.69 -26.87
C ILE A 100 11.21 -19.35 -27.51
N THR A 101 11.22 -19.25 -28.83
CA THR A 101 12.42 -18.94 -29.61
C THR A 101 12.90 -17.52 -29.36
N ILE A 102 14.16 -17.37 -28.97
CA ILE A 102 14.86 -16.10 -28.78
C ILE A 102 15.90 -15.94 -29.89
N ILE A 103 15.93 -14.79 -30.54
CA ILE A 103 16.93 -14.44 -31.55
C ILE A 103 17.71 -13.21 -31.11
N GLU A 104 19.05 -13.36 -31.15
CA GLU A 104 20.03 -12.31 -30.85
C GLU A 104 21.18 -12.39 -31.83
N LYS A 105 21.68 -11.25 -32.31
CA LYS A 105 22.85 -11.23 -33.21
C LYS A 105 23.73 -10.00 -32.93
N ALA A 106 24.99 -10.24 -32.64
CA ALA A 106 25.98 -9.17 -32.50
C ALA A 106 26.12 -8.36 -33.81
N GLY A 107 26.25 -7.04 -33.69
CA GLY A 107 26.35 -6.13 -34.84
C GLY A 107 25.00 -5.65 -35.39
N LEU A 108 23.88 -6.23 -34.97
CA LEU A 108 22.51 -5.84 -35.32
C LEU A 108 21.73 -5.43 -34.07
N GLU A 109 20.73 -4.57 -34.24
CA GLU A 109 19.75 -4.23 -33.23
C GLU A 109 18.52 -5.15 -33.33
N ALA A 110 17.76 -5.26 -32.22
CA ALA A 110 16.53 -6.04 -32.21
C ALA A 110 15.55 -5.62 -33.32
N ASP A 111 15.48 -4.33 -33.63
CA ASP A 111 14.63 -3.79 -34.70
C ASP A 111 15.08 -4.29 -36.09
N ASP A 112 16.39 -4.45 -36.36
CA ASP A 112 16.90 -5.00 -37.61
C ASP A 112 16.54 -6.49 -37.73
N LEU A 113 16.55 -7.23 -36.63
CA LEU A 113 16.10 -8.61 -36.58
C LEU A 113 14.60 -8.70 -36.85
N LEU A 114 13.78 -7.88 -36.18
CA LEU A 114 12.35 -7.79 -36.42
C LEU A 114 12.03 -7.44 -37.88
N GLY A 115 12.72 -6.44 -38.44
CA GLY A 115 12.53 -6.01 -39.83
C GLY A 115 12.89 -7.12 -40.83
N THR A 116 13.99 -7.81 -40.62
CA THR A 116 14.44 -8.88 -41.55
C THR A 116 13.52 -10.11 -41.44
N ILE A 117 13.09 -10.52 -40.25
CA ILE A 117 12.19 -11.65 -40.06
C ILE A 117 10.79 -11.32 -40.60
N SER A 118 10.25 -10.11 -40.29
CA SER A 118 8.92 -9.69 -40.75
C SER A 118 8.84 -9.73 -42.27
N ARG A 119 9.83 -9.15 -42.97
CA ARG A 119 9.90 -9.20 -44.44
C ARG A 119 9.98 -10.62 -44.98
N THR A 120 10.85 -11.46 -44.39
CA THR A 120 11.05 -12.84 -44.82
C THR A 120 9.77 -13.67 -44.66
N CYS A 121 8.99 -13.45 -43.60
CA CYS A 121 7.73 -14.13 -43.36
C CYS A 121 6.62 -13.60 -44.30
N GLU A 122 6.54 -12.30 -44.52
CA GLU A 122 5.61 -11.70 -45.47
C GLU A 122 5.84 -12.22 -46.89
N GLU A 123 7.10 -12.33 -47.35
CA GLU A 123 7.47 -12.89 -48.65
C GLU A 123 7.02 -14.37 -48.82
N LYS A 124 6.86 -15.09 -47.67
CA LYS A 124 6.30 -16.45 -47.66
C LYS A 124 4.79 -16.48 -47.57
N GLY A 125 4.11 -15.32 -47.59
CA GLY A 125 2.66 -15.21 -47.54
C GLY A 125 2.06 -15.33 -46.13
N MET A 126 2.85 -15.10 -45.06
CA MET A 126 2.38 -15.11 -43.68
C MET A 126 1.84 -13.75 -43.25
N GLU A 127 0.91 -13.77 -42.30
CA GLU A 127 0.50 -12.58 -41.55
C GLU A 127 1.47 -12.35 -40.41
N VAL A 128 2.00 -11.14 -40.24
CA VAL A 128 3.01 -10.80 -39.28
C VAL A 128 2.49 -9.76 -38.30
N ALA A 129 2.62 -10.01 -37.01
CA ALA A 129 2.36 -9.01 -35.96
C ALA A 129 3.67 -8.69 -35.22
N VAL A 130 4.15 -7.45 -35.35
CA VAL A 130 5.35 -6.95 -34.64
C VAL A 130 4.92 -6.18 -33.42
N ILE A 131 5.43 -6.58 -32.25
CA ILE A 131 5.10 -5.99 -30.95
C ILE A 131 6.31 -5.22 -30.44
N SER A 132 6.24 -3.91 -30.45
CA SER A 132 7.29 -3.05 -29.88
C SER A 132 6.66 -1.80 -29.25
N GLY A 133 7.31 -1.24 -28.25
CA GLY A 133 6.98 0.10 -27.71
C GLY A 133 7.59 1.23 -28.54
N ASP A 134 8.50 0.90 -29.46
CA ASP A 134 9.19 1.87 -30.30
C ASP A 134 8.38 2.18 -31.56
N ARG A 135 8.17 3.47 -31.81
CA ARG A 135 7.44 3.94 -32.99
C ARG A 135 8.25 3.83 -34.28
N ASP A 136 9.54 3.61 -34.19
CA ASP A 136 10.38 3.48 -35.37
C ASP A 136 10.04 2.19 -36.14
N THR A 137 9.51 1.19 -35.44
CA THR A 137 8.94 -0.02 -36.09
C THR A 137 7.76 0.24 -37.00
N LEU A 138 7.08 1.43 -36.95
CA LEU A 138 6.00 1.79 -37.87
C LEU A 138 6.45 1.80 -39.32
N GLN A 139 7.76 1.98 -39.60
CA GLN A 139 8.32 1.87 -40.95
C GLN A 139 8.22 0.45 -41.55
N LEU A 140 7.99 -0.57 -40.75
CA LEU A 140 7.84 -1.97 -41.16
C LEU A 140 6.39 -2.32 -41.53
N ALA A 141 5.41 -1.44 -41.24
CA ALA A 141 3.99 -1.72 -41.50
C ALA A 141 3.70 -1.89 -43.01
N THR A 142 2.97 -2.96 -43.35
CA THR A 142 2.49 -3.24 -44.72
C THR A 142 0.99 -3.59 -44.71
N GLU A 143 0.49 -4.24 -45.74
CA GLU A 143 -0.87 -4.81 -45.74
C GLU A 143 -0.93 -6.11 -44.93
N HIS A 144 0.20 -6.81 -44.78
CA HIS A 144 0.33 -8.09 -44.06
C HIS A 144 1.19 -8.02 -42.79
N VAL A 145 1.93 -6.92 -42.58
CA VAL A 145 2.73 -6.67 -41.39
C VAL A 145 2.03 -5.62 -40.52
N LYS A 146 1.51 -6.06 -39.40
CA LYS A 146 0.82 -5.22 -38.41
C LYS A 146 1.78 -4.85 -37.29
N ILE A 147 1.92 -3.58 -36.94
CA ILE A 147 2.68 -3.09 -35.80
C ILE A 147 1.74 -2.87 -34.63
N ARG A 148 2.03 -3.47 -33.49
CA ARG A 148 1.22 -3.40 -32.28
C ARG A 148 2.01 -2.68 -31.18
N ILE A 149 1.54 -1.52 -30.78
CA ILE A 149 2.21 -0.67 -29.76
C ILE A 149 1.41 -0.70 -28.46
N PRO A 150 1.91 -1.40 -27.42
CA PRO A 150 1.26 -1.38 -26.10
C PRO A 150 1.32 0.03 -25.50
N LYS A 151 0.25 0.50 -24.88
CA LYS A 151 0.16 1.78 -24.15
C LYS A 151 -0.46 1.56 -22.78
N THR A 152 0.07 2.21 -21.75
CA THR A 152 -0.52 2.17 -20.41
C THR A 152 -1.33 3.43 -20.18
N LYS A 153 -2.65 3.27 -19.95
CA LYS A 153 -3.59 4.35 -19.68
C LYS A 153 -4.44 3.99 -18.46
N GLY A 154 -4.30 4.77 -17.39
CA GLY A 154 -5.09 4.54 -16.18
C GLY A 154 -4.86 3.17 -15.49
N GLY A 155 -3.63 2.63 -15.57
CA GLY A 155 -3.28 1.33 -14.97
C GLY A 155 -3.69 0.11 -15.81
N ARG A 156 -4.23 0.32 -17.02
CA ARG A 156 -4.55 -0.77 -17.96
C ARG A 156 -3.66 -0.66 -19.20
N THR A 157 -3.24 -1.82 -19.74
CA THR A 157 -2.50 -1.89 -21.01
C THR A 157 -3.51 -1.99 -22.15
N GLU A 158 -3.55 -0.94 -22.97
CA GLU A 158 -4.23 -0.91 -24.27
C GLU A 158 -3.18 -1.14 -25.36
N ILE A 159 -3.54 -1.77 -26.47
CA ILE A 159 -2.65 -1.99 -27.60
C ILE A 159 -3.22 -1.22 -28.79
N GLU A 160 -2.39 -0.39 -29.43
CA GLU A 160 -2.75 0.28 -30.69
C GLU A 160 -2.17 -0.52 -31.84
N ASP A 161 -2.99 -0.78 -32.84
CA ASP A 161 -2.65 -1.55 -34.04
C ASP A 161 -2.47 -0.62 -35.25
N TYR A 162 -1.44 -0.86 -36.06
CA TYR A 162 -1.10 -0.06 -37.23
C TYR A 162 -0.70 -0.94 -38.39
N TYR A 163 -1.52 -0.97 -39.44
CA TYR A 163 -1.14 -1.38 -40.77
C TYR A 163 -0.64 -0.16 -41.57
N ALA A 164 -0.16 -0.34 -42.79
CA ALA A 164 0.34 0.76 -43.61
C ALA A 164 -0.72 1.86 -43.82
N ALA A 165 -1.99 1.49 -43.98
CA ALA A 165 -3.11 2.45 -44.11
C ALA A 165 -3.30 3.28 -42.85
N ASP A 166 -3.20 2.65 -41.63
CA ASP A 166 -3.36 3.33 -40.35
C ASP A 166 -2.20 4.29 -40.07
N VAL A 167 -0.98 3.92 -40.47
CA VAL A 167 0.18 4.82 -40.41
C VAL A 167 -0.06 6.07 -41.25
N LYS A 168 -0.54 5.88 -42.50
CA LYS A 168 -0.83 6.99 -43.40
C LYS A 168 -1.97 7.88 -42.89
N GLU A 169 -3.03 7.28 -42.32
CA GLU A 169 -4.15 8.05 -41.77
C GLU A 169 -3.70 8.89 -40.56
N ARG A 170 -2.87 8.30 -39.67
CA ARG A 170 -2.48 8.95 -38.43
C ARG A 170 -1.33 9.93 -38.55
N TYR A 171 -0.33 9.62 -39.40
CA TYR A 171 0.91 10.38 -39.53
C TYR A 171 1.02 11.16 -40.85
N GLU A 172 0.02 11.08 -41.71
CA GLU A 172 -0.07 11.74 -43.02
C GLU A 172 0.97 11.23 -44.03
N VAL A 173 1.80 10.27 -43.68
CA VAL A 173 2.87 9.69 -44.50
C VAL A 173 2.78 8.16 -44.54
N THR A 174 3.28 7.54 -45.59
CA THR A 174 3.44 6.08 -45.66
C THR A 174 4.54 5.57 -44.71
N PRO A 175 4.58 4.26 -44.38
CA PRO A 175 5.66 3.70 -43.60
C PRO A 175 7.05 4.01 -44.13
N THR A 176 7.27 3.98 -45.43
CA THR A 176 8.56 4.32 -46.06
C THR A 176 8.89 5.81 -45.94
N GLU A 177 7.89 6.68 -46.15
CA GLU A 177 8.04 8.12 -45.98
C GLU A 177 8.26 8.54 -44.54
N PHE A 178 7.84 7.71 -43.56
CA PHE A 178 8.07 7.92 -42.16
C PHE A 178 9.58 7.94 -41.81
N ILE A 179 10.39 7.16 -42.53
CA ILE A 179 11.88 7.18 -42.44
C ILE A 179 12.41 8.57 -42.80
N ASP A 180 11.90 9.15 -43.87
CA ASP A 180 12.32 10.47 -44.35
C ASP A 180 11.90 11.61 -43.43
N VAL A 181 10.73 11.46 -42.76
CA VAL A 181 10.32 12.38 -41.69
C VAL A 181 11.30 12.31 -40.52
N LYS A 182 11.70 11.11 -40.11
CA LYS A 182 12.71 10.91 -39.08
C LYS A 182 14.10 11.44 -39.46
N ALA A 183 14.49 11.26 -40.72
CA ALA A 183 15.75 11.78 -41.23
C ALA A 183 15.83 13.31 -41.16
N LEU A 184 14.69 14.00 -41.42
CA LEU A 184 14.59 15.45 -41.34
C LEU A 184 14.53 15.96 -39.89
N MET A 185 13.66 15.36 -39.02
CA MET A 185 13.47 15.86 -37.66
C MET A 185 14.55 15.42 -36.69
N GLY A 186 15.26 14.32 -36.97
CA GLY A 186 16.16 13.65 -36.05
C GLY A 186 15.41 12.90 -34.96
N ASP A 187 16.18 12.27 -34.06
CA ASP A 187 15.67 11.62 -32.86
C ASP A 187 16.58 11.90 -31.65
N THR A 188 16.02 12.57 -30.65
CA THR A 188 16.76 12.90 -29.41
C THR A 188 17.03 11.70 -28.51
N ALA A 189 16.20 10.65 -28.60
CA ALA A 189 16.36 9.44 -27.80
C ALA A 189 17.55 8.60 -28.32
N ASP A 190 17.73 8.55 -29.65
CA ASP A 190 18.81 7.82 -30.29
C ASP A 190 19.98 8.69 -30.73
N ASN A 191 19.90 9.97 -30.38
CA ASN A 191 20.90 10.98 -30.73
C ASN A 191 21.11 11.09 -32.26
N ILE A 192 20.03 10.90 -33.05
CA ILE A 192 20.04 11.11 -34.48
C ILE A 192 19.91 12.62 -34.75
N PRO A 193 20.87 13.24 -35.46
CA PRO A 193 20.97 14.69 -35.47
C PRO A 193 19.87 15.41 -36.25
N GLY A 194 19.32 14.80 -37.31
CA GLY A 194 18.32 15.43 -38.18
C GLY A 194 18.81 16.72 -38.86
N VAL A 195 17.90 17.56 -39.30
CA VAL A 195 18.19 18.90 -39.87
C VAL A 195 17.87 19.96 -38.82
N PRO A 196 18.84 20.76 -38.35
CA PRO A 196 18.64 21.77 -37.32
C PRO A 196 17.43 22.68 -37.59
N GLY A 197 16.52 22.75 -36.61
CA GLY A 197 15.34 23.64 -36.69
C GLY A 197 14.19 23.09 -37.56
N VAL A 198 14.27 21.84 -38.03
CA VAL A 198 13.17 21.08 -38.65
C VAL A 198 12.60 20.15 -37.61
N GLY A 199 11.42 20.45 -37.11
CA GLY A 199 10.69 19.55 -36.18
C GLY A 199 9.63 18.72 -36.89
N GLU A 200 8.99 17.79 -36.20
CA GLU A 200 8.02 16.80 -36.74
C GLU A 200 7.02 17.42 -37.70
N LYS A 201 6.29 18.46 -37.29
CA LYS A 201 5.27 19.12 -38.18
C LYS A 201 5.83 19.67 -39.48
N THR A 202 7.07 20.17 -39.46
CA THR A 202 7.71 20.72 -40.66
C THR A 202 8.23 19.58 -41.55
N ALA A 203 8.85 18.57 -40.95
CA ALA A 203 9.33 17.38 -41.63
C ALA A 203 8.16 16.64 -42.34
N THR A 204 7.05 16.40 -41.62
CA THR A 204 5.86 15.75 -42.19
C THR A 204 5.34 16.54 -43.37
N LYS A 205 5.17 17.86 -43.30
CA LYS A 205 4.69 18.67 -44.42
C LYS A 205 5.61 18.60 -45.64
N ILE A 206 6.93 18.63 -45.42
CA ILE A 206 7.91 18.51 -46.50
C ILE A 206 7.76 17.15 -47.19
N ILE A 207 7.66 16.05 -46.42
CA ILE A 207 7.58 14.73 -47.03
C ILE A 207 6.22 14.48 -47.66
N VAL A 208 5.12 14.97 -47.12
CA VAL A 208 3.80 14.94 -47.79
C VAL A 208 3.81 15.69 -49.13
N GLU A 209 4.53 16.80 -49.24
CA GLU A 209 4.59 17.60 -50.44
C GLU A 209 5.53 17.02 -51.53
N TYR A 210 6.68 16.48 -51.07
CA TYR A 210 7.77 16.06 -52.01
C TYR A 210 7.95 14.54 -52.10
N GLY A 211 7.33 13.74 -51.22
CA GLY A 211 7.32 12.28 -51.23
C GLY A 211 8.59 11.62 -50.67
N SER A 212 9.75 12.29 -50.71
CA SER A 212 11.01 11.76 -50.19
C SER A 212 12.00 12.84 -49.79
N LEU A 213 12.99 12.52 -48.98
CA LEU A 213 14.10 13.39 -48.57
C LEU A 213 14.89 13.87 -49.81
N GLU A 214 15.20 12.95 -50.71
CA GLU A 214 15.95 13.22 -51.94
C GLU A 214 15.23 14.19 -52.86
N ASN A 215 13.92 13.97 -53.04
CA ASN A 215 13.10 14.86 -53.88
C ASN A 215 12.90 16.22 -53.21
N ALA A 216 12.73 16.26 -51.91
CA ALA A 216 12.71 17.53 -51.16
C ALA A 216 14.03 18.31 -51.29
N TYR A 217 15.18 17.65 -51.30
CA TYR A 217 16.44 18.29 -51.59
C TYR A 217 16.59 18.76 -53.01
N ALA A 218 16.12 18.01 -54.01
CA ALA A 218 16.11 18.44 -55.42
C ALA A 218 15.31 19.74 -55.65
N HIS A 219 14.30 19.99 -54.80
CA HIS A 219 13.46 21.19 -54.83
C HIS A 219 13.74 22.13 -53.67
N VAL A 220 14.93 22.06 -53.10
CA VAL A 220 15.30 22.74 -51.85
C VAL A 220 15.05 24.24 -51.84
N GLU A 221 15.16 24.91 -53.02
CA GLU A 221 14.92 26.35 -53.17
C GLU A 221 13.43 26.72 -53.05
N GLU A 222 12.51 25.75 -53.24
CA GLU A 222 11.07 25.94 -53.20
C GLU A 222 10.47 25.60 -51.83
N LEU A 223 11.26 24.98 -50.97
CA LEU A 223 10.82 24.51 -49.66
C LEU A 223 10.34 25.63 -48.72
N LYS A 224 9.27 25.36 -48.02
CA LYS A 224 8.71 26.22 -46.96
C LYS A 224 8.76 25.53 -45.62
N PRO A 225 9.14 26.22 -44.50
CA PRO A 225 9.53 27.64 -44.45
C PRO A 225 10.98 27.87 -44.97
N PRO A 226 11.37 29.08 -45.34
CA PRO A 226 12.70 29.38 -45.88
C PRO A 226 13.86 28.93 -45.01
N ARG A 227 13.65 28.85 -43.72
CA ARG A 227 14.66 28.34 -42.74
C ARG A 227 14.91 26.85 -42.94
N ALA A 228 13.88 26.06 -43.23
CA ALA A 228 14.03 24.63 -43.49
C ALA A 228 14.77 24.41 -44.85
N SER A 229 14.46 25.18 -45.90
CA SER A 229 15.19 25.20 -47.17
C SER A 229 16.69 25.44 -46.93
N LYS A 230 17.02 26.54 -46.29
CA LYS A 230 18.42 26.92 -46.00
C LYS A 230 19.12 25.78 -45.22
N ASN A 231 18.51 25.31 -44.14
CA ASN A 231 19.13 24.34 -43.27
C ASN A 231 19.25 22.96 -43.94
N LEU A 232 18.28 22.50 -44.72
CA LEU A 232 18.39 21.26 -45.46
C LEU A 232 19.52 21.30 -46.49
N LYS A 233 19.74 22.46 -47.13
CA LYS A 233 20.85 22.67 -48.05
C LYS A 233 22.21 22.65 -47.37
N GLU A 234 22.30 23.27 -46.21
CA GLU A 234 23.54 23.35 -45.39
C GLU A 234 23.88 22.01 -44.76
N PHE A 235 22.88 21.29 -44.23
CA PHE A 235 23.06 20.03 -43.47
C PHE A 235 22.62 18.79 -44.27
N TRP A 236 22.79 18.81 -45.59
CA TRP A 236 22.38 17.70 -46.48
C TRP A 236 23.04 16.36 -46.15
N GLU A 237 24.38 16.40 -45.94
CA GLU A 237 25.11 15.16 -45.58
C GLU A 237 24.66 14.59 -44.21
N GLN A 238 24.30 15.48 -43.29
CA GLN A 238 23.76 15.11 -41.98
C GLN A 238 22.34 14.50 -42.11
N ALA A 239 21.51 15.04 -43.00
CA ALA A 239 20.19 14.49 -43.28
C ALA A 239 20.29 13.08 -43.89
N LYS A 240 21.24 12.83 -44.81
CA LYS A 240 21.49 11.50 -45.38
C LYS A 240 21.96 10.52 -44.33
N LEU A 241 22.90 10.96 -43.48
CA LEU A 241 23.35 10.12 -42.35
C LEU A 241 22.19 9.79 -41.40
N SER A 242 21.37 10.77 -41.08
CA SER A 242 20.19 10.60 -40.23
C SER A 242 19.18 9.60 -40.84
N LYS A 243 18.99 9.62 -42.17
CA LYS A 243 18.16 8.63 -42.89
C LYS A 243 18.71 7.22 -42.71
N VAL A 244 20.01 7.02 -42.90
CA VAL A 244 20.64 5.71 -42.72
C VAL A 244 20.50 5.21 -41.27
N LEU A 245 20.75 6.09 -40.28
CA LEU A 245 20.64 5.74 -38.86
C LEU A 245 19.19 5.40 -38.46
N ALA A 246 18.19 6.11 -39.02
CA ALA A 246 16.77 5.89 -38.73
C ALA A 246 16.18 4.68 -39.48
N THR A 247 16.86 4.16 -40.49
CA THR A 247 16.37 3.05 -41.32
C THR A 247 16.62 1.70 -40.63
N ILE A 248 15.58 0.93 -40.44
CA ILE A 248 15.68 -0.46 -39.97
C ILE A 248 16.17 -1.33 -41.13
N ASN A 249 17.21 -2.13 -40.90
CA ASN A 249 17.74 -3.03 -41.91
C ASN A 249 16.84 -4.28 -42.03
N THR A 250 16.09 -4.38 -43.11
CA THR A 250 15.18 -5.50 -43.40
C THR A 250 15.84 -6.61 -44.23
N HIS A 251 17.13 -6.50 -44.52
CA HIS A 251 17.90 -7.41 -45.39
C HIS A 251 19.17 -7.89 -44.69
N ALA A 252 19.15 -7.97 -43.36
CA ALA A 252 20.34 -8.49 -42.65
C ALA A 252 20.56 -9.98 -42.92
N GLU A 253 21.84 -10.37 -43.00
CA GLU A 253 22.16 -11.80 -43.06
C GLU A 253 21.77 -12.47 -41.75
N LEU A 254 20.63 -13.16 -41.73
CA LEU A 254 20.11 -13.85 -40.56
C LEU A 254 19.70 -15.27 -40.91
N GLU A 255 20.28 -16.22 -40.21
CA GLU A 255 19.83 -17.61 -40.25
C GLU A 255 18.85 -17.84 -39.10
N PHE A 256 17.62 -18.22 -39.43
CA PHE A 256 16.61 -18.64 -38.46
C PHE A 256 15.70 -19.71 -39.07
N SER A 257 15.17 -20.56 -38.21
CA SER A 257 14.27 -21.65 -38.62
C SER A 257 12.85 -21.31 -38.16
N LEU A 258 11.88 -21.41 -39.09
CA LEU A 258 10.46 -21.29 -38.73
C LEU A 258 9.98 -22.49 -37.93
N GLU A 259 10.57 -23.68 -38.13
CA GLU A 259 10.20 -24.85 -37.34
C GLU A 259 10.55 -24.66 -35.86
N ASP A 260 11.68 -24.00 -35.55
CA ASP A 260 12.09 -23.70 -34.19
C ASP A 260 11.23 -22.59 -33.55
N ALA A 261 10.58 -21.76 -34.39
CA ALA A 261 9.70 -20.69 -33.96
C ALA A 261 8.25 -21.15 -33.75
N LYS A 262 7.94 -22.42 -34.09
CA LYS A 262 6.61 -22.97 -33.91
C LYS A 262 6.31 -23.12 -32.43
N HIS A 263 5.38 -22.35 -31.94
CA HIS A 263 5.09 -22.36 -30.51
C HIS A 263 4.13 -23.50 -30.15
N GLY A 264 4.53 -24.30 -29.18
CA GLY A 264 3.77 -25.42 -28.62
C GLY A 264 3.10 -25.07 -27.29
N ASN A 265 3.04 -26.05 -26.39
CA ASN A 265 2.61 -25.82 -25.02
C ASN A 265 3.73 -25.12 -24.24
N MET A 266 3.57 -23.82 -24.03
CA MET A 266 4.52 -22.99 -23.27
C MET A 266 4.46 -23.17 -21.75
N PHE A 267 3.45 -23.88 -21.25
CA PHE A 267 3.26 -24.16 -19.83
C PHE A 267 3.97 -25.48 -19.45
N THR A 268 5.29 -25.51 -19.62
CA THR A 268 6.16 -26.64 -19.31
C THR A 268 6.42 -26.77 -17.81
N LYS A 269 6.98 -27.90 -17.35
CA LYS A 269 7.41 -28.06 -15.94
C LYS A 269 8.54 -27.11 -15.56
N GLU A 270 9.44 -26.84 -16.48
CA GLU A 270 10.56 -25.92 -16.31
C GLU A 270 10.04 -24.48 -16.16
N ALA A 271 9.07 -24.07 -16.97
CA ALA A 271 8.39 -22.77 -16.86
C ALA A 271 7.65 -22.67 -15.52
N TYR A 272 6.94 -23.71 -15.09
CA TYR A 272 6.28 -23.76 -13.80
C TYR A 272 7.27 -23.51 -12.65
N THR A 273 8.43 -24.15 -12.68
CA THR A 273 9.48 -23.94 -11.66
C THR A 273 9.99 -22.50 -11.63
N TRP A 274 10.16 -21.87 -12.81
CA TRP A 274 10.52 -20.45 -12.90
C TRP A 274 9.43 -19.54 -12.31
N PHE A 275 8.16 -19.80 -12.62
CA PHE A 275 7.04 -19.00 -12.10
C PHE A 275 6.89 -19.13 -10.57
N GLN A 276 7.18 -20.32 -10.03
CA GLN A 276 7.27 -20.52 -8.58
C GLN A 276 8.43 -19.70 -7.98
N LYS A 277 9.65 -19.83 -8.55
CA LYS A 277 10.83 -19.09 -8.08
C LYS A 277 10.61 -17.56 -8.12
N LEU A 278 9.94 -17.07 -9.14
CA LEU A 278 9.60 -15.65 -9.29
C LEU A 278 8.34 -15.24 -8.51
N GLN A 279 7.64 -16.18 -7.89
CA GLN A 279 6.45 -15.97 -7.05
C GLN A 279 5.26 -15.36 -7.80
N PHE A 280 5.04 -15.78 -9.04
CA PHE A 280 3.95 -15.29 -9.91
C PHE A 280 2.64 -16.06 -9.69
N LYS A 281 2.07 -15.94 -8.46
CA LYS A 281 0.85 -16.66 -8.03
C LYS A 281 -0.28 -16.61 -9.08
N ASN A 282 -0.60 -15.42 -9.58
CA ASN A 282 -1.70 -15.24 -10.54
C ASN A 282 -1.45 -15.90 -11.91
N LEU A 283 -0.20 -16.20 -12.25
CA LEU A 283 0.16 -16.81 -13.53
C LEU A 283 0.28 -18.34 -13.41
N LEU A 284 0.52 -18.88 -12.22
CA LEU A 284 0.59 -20.32 -11.99
C LEU A 284 -0.72 -21.04 -12.30
N GLY A 285 -1.86 -20.37 -12.10
CA GLY A 285 -3.19 -20.92 -12.46
C GLY A 285 -3.42 -21.14 -13.96
N LYS A 286 -2.49 -20.74 -14.83
CA LYS A 286 -2.53 -21.00 -16.28
C LYS A 286 -1.92 -22.35 -16.68
N PHE A 287 -1.22 -23.00 -15.74
CA PHE A 287 -0.60 -24.30 -15.97
C PHE A 287 -1.60 -25.41 -15.68
N ASP A 288 -1.83 -26.29 -16.66
CA ASP A 288 -2.59 -27.54 -16.49
C ASP A 288 -1.69 -28.69 -15.95
N VAL A 289 -0.55 -28.33 -15.40
CA VAL A 289 0.34 -29.32 -14.76
C VAL A 289 -0.28 -29.66 -13.40
N GLU A 290 -0.45 -30.94 -13.08
CA GLU A 290 -0.59 -31.37 -11.69
C GLU A 290 0.53 -30.70 -10.92
N ALA A 291 0.18 -29.81 -9.99
CA ALA A 291 1.16 -29.05 -9.22
C ALA A 291 2.17 -30.06 -8.67
N ALA A 292 3.46 -29.85 -8.97
CA ALA A 292 4.48 -30.69 -8.38
C ALA A 292 4.33 -30.51 -6.87
N GLU A 293 3.97 -31.59 -6.15
CA GLU A 293 3.87 -31.58 -4.70
C GLU A 293 5.14 -30.93 -4.14
N ASN A 294 4.97 -29.88 -3.32
CA ASN A 294 6.12 -29.33 -2.61
C ASN A 294 6.76 -30.47 -1.79
N GLU A 295 8.07 -30.52 -1.73
CA GLU A 295 8.74 -31.59 -0.94
C GLU A 295 8.26 -31.66 0.49
N VAL A 296 7.79 -30.55 1.05
CA VAL A 296 7.23 -30.48 2.42
C VAL A 296 5.91 -31.26 2.57
N GLU A 297 5.11 -31.42 1.52
CA GLU A 297 3.85 -32.15 1.55
C GLU A 297 4.04 -33.66 1.82
N LYS A 298 5.23 -34.20 1.50
CA LYS A 298 5.56 -35.58 1.82
C LYS A 298 5.60 -35.88 3.32
N ALA A 299 5.75 -34.83 4.12
CA ALA A 299 5.77 -34.90 5.59
C ALA A 299 4.36 -34.74 6.21
N PHE A 300 3.38 -34.33 5.42
CA PHE A 300 2.01 -34.06 5.91
C PHE A 300 1.27 -35.38 6.16
N ARG A 301 0.60 -35.46 7.28
CA ARG A 301 -0.18 -36.65 7.67
C ARG A 301 -1.51 -36.26 8.31
N GLU A 302 -2.58 -36.84 7.81
CA GLU A 302 -3.87 -36.75 8.46
C GLU A 302 -3.99 -37.87 9.52
N VAL A 303 -4.42 -37.51 10.72
CA VAL A 303 -4.48 -38.42 11.87
C VAL A 303 -5.88 -38.44 12.46
N THR A 304 -6.38 -39.64 12.69
CA THR A 304 -7.71 -39.89 13.28
C THR A 304 -7.66 -40.85 14.48
N GLU A 305 -6.55 -41.60 14.62
CA GLU A 305 -6.39 -42.59 15.68
C GLU A 305 -6.04 -41.93 17.01
N GLN A 306 -6.84 -42.22 18.07
CA GLN A 306 -6.73 -41.60 19.38
C GLN A 306 -5.33 -41.79 20.01
N GLU A 307 -4.74 -42.98 19.91
CA GLU A 307 -3.41 -43.29 20.46
C GLU A 307 -2.32 -42.46 19.77
N GLU A 308 -2.46 -42.26 18.48
CA GLU A 308 -1.53 -41.43 17.69
C GLU A 308 -1.68 -39.94 18.03
N ILE A 309 -2.90 -39.46 18.21
CA ILE A 309 -3.21 -38.08 18.65
C ILE A 309 -2.54 -37.82 20.02
N GLU A 310 -2.70 -38.71 21.00
CA GLU A 310 -2.08 -38.58 22.32
C GLU A 310 -0.55 -38.55 22.24
N ARG A 311 0.04 -39.40 21.39
CA ARG A 311 1.49 -39.39 21.12
C ARG A 311 1.95 -38.06 20.56
N ILE A 312 1.27 -37.52 19.53
CA ILE A 312 1.62 -36.25 18.88
C ILE A 312 1.60 -35.11 19.89
N PHE A 313 0.55 -34.97 20.70
CA PHE A 313 0.49 -33.94 21.73
C PHE A 313 1.56 -34.15 22.83
N SER A 314 1.89 -35.39 23.21
CA SER A 314 2.97 -35.67 24.17
C SER A 314 4.35 -35.31 23.65
N GLU A 315 4.60 -35.49 22.34
CA GLU A 315 5.85 -35.10 21.67
C GLU A 315 5.90 -33.57 21.50
N ALA A 316 4.82 -32.94 21.02
CA ALA A 316 4.73 -31.51 20.85
C ALA A 316 4.98 -30.72 22.16
N LYS A 317 4.49 -31.21 23.33
CA LYS A 317 4.76 -30.61 24.66
C LYS A 317 6.27 -30.54 24.98
N LYS A 318 7.11 -31.38 24.40
CA LYS A 318 8.54 -31.46 24.65
C LYS A 318 9.38 -30.78 23.57
N ALA A 319 8.76 -30.30 22.51
CA ALA A 319 9.45 -29.71 21.39
C ALA A 319 9.97 -28.30 21.71
N GLU A 320 11.08 -27.93 21.12
CA GLU A 320 11.66 -26.57 21.23
C GLU A 320 10.77 -25.52 20.53
N CYS A 321 10.10 -25.91 19.44
CA CYS A 321 9.20 -25.04 18.70
C CYS A 321 8.04 -25.87 18.14
N VAL A 322 6.83 -25.34 18.27
CA VAL A 322 5.60 -25.92 17.74
C VAL A 322 4.83 -24.87 16.97
N GLY A 323 4.58 -25.11 15.69
CA GLY A 323 3.61 -24.35 14.91
C GLY A 323 2.23 -25.02 15.00
N ALA A 324 1.19 -24.22 15.19
CA ALA A 324 -0.18 -24.72 15.30
C ALA A 324 -1.14 -23.91 14.42
N ALA A 325 -2.19 -24.59 13.95
CA ALA A 325 -3.29 -24.01 13.20
C ALA A 325 -4.64 -24.59 13.64
N LEU A 326 -5.68 -23.76 13.62
CA LEU A 326 -7.06 -24.14 13.90
C LEU A 326 -7.95 -23.75 12.71
N ILE A 327 -8.55 -24.72 12.07
CA ILE A 327 -9.40 -24.50 10.88
C ILE A 327 -10.87 -24.65 11.27
N LYS A 328 -11.69 -23.69 10.83
CA LYS A 328 -13.15 -23.76 11.02
C LYS A 328 -13.72 -24.86 10.14
N CYS A 329 -14.80 -25.48 10.60
CA CYS A 329 -15.58 -26.40 9.78
C CYS A 329 -16.15 -25.66 8.55
N ASP A 330 -16.09 -26.30 7.38
CA ASP A 330 -16.86 -25.85 6.22
C ASP A 330 -18.36 -25.85 6.54
N GLY A 331 -19.07 -24.85 5.99
CA GLY A 331 -20.52 -24.70 6.18
C GLY A 331 -21.37 -25.91 5.70
N ASN A 332 -20.75 -26.96 5.18
CA ASN A 332 -21.35 -28.22 4.77
C ASN A 332 -21.50 -29.25 5.93
N VAL A 333 -20.87 -29.02 7.08
CA VAL A 333 -21.08 -29.84 8.28
C VAL A 333 -22.38 -29.39 8.90
N LEU A 334 -23.34 -30.36 9.07
CA LEU A 334 -24.62 -30.09 9.73
C LEU A 334 -24.34 -29.41 11.09
N PRO A 335 -25.01 -28.28 11.42
CA PRO A 335 -24.76 -27.54 12.68
C PRO A 335 -24.90 -28.44 13.95
N LEU A 336 -25.59 -29.58 13.84
CA LEU A 336 -25.77 -30.54 14.93
C LEU A 336 -24.48 -31.26 15.32
N PHE A 337 -23.46 -31.25 14.45
CA PHE A 337 -22.20 -31.98 14.63
C PHE A 337 -20.99 -31.08 14.75
N ALA A 338 -21.18 -29.78 14.61
CA ALA A 338 -20.10 -28.79 14.78
C ALA A 338 -19.97 -28.44 16.27
N HIS A 339 -18.73 -28.40 16.76
CA HIS A 339 -18.46 -27.85 18.10
C HIS A 339 -18.90 -26.36 18.14
N PRO A 340 -19.39 -25.84 19.29
CA PRO A 340 -19.85 -24.45 19.44
C PRO A 340 -18.80 -23.41 19.00
N SER A 341 -17.50 -23.74 19.12
CA SER A 341 -16.42 -22.89 18.63
C SER A 341 -16.36 -22.78 17.10
N GLY A 342 -16.99 -23.67 16.35
CA GLY A 342 -16.96 -23.75 14.90
C GLY A 342 -15.66 -24.31 14.31
N TYR A 343 -14.70 -24.77 15.12
CA TYR A 343 -13.48 -25.41 14.63
C TYR A 343 -13.66 -26.90 14.43
N GLY A 344 -13.11 -27.43 13.34
CA GLY A 344 -13.22 -28.85 12.96
C GLY A 344 -11.88 -29.55 12.75
N ARG A 345 -10.76 -28.80 12.87
CA ARG A 345 -9.45 -29.37 12.60
C ARG A 345 -8.37 -28.62 13.40
N ILE A 346 -7.40 -29.40 13.91
CA ILE A 346 -6.19 -28.90 14.57
C ILE A 346 -4.99 -29.43 13.80
N ALA A 347 -4.05 -28.56 13.41
CA ALA A 347 -2.79 -28.97 12.83
C ALA A 347 -1.62 -28.58 13.74
N LEU A 348 -0.60 -29.43 13.80
CA LEU A 348 0.63 -29.27 14.57
C LEU A 348 1.85 -29.58 13.72
N ALA A 349 2.87 -28.75 13.80
CA ALA A 349 4.19 -28.98 13.21
C ALA A 349 5.28 -28.73 14.24
N TYR A 350 6.13 -29.71 14.51
CA TYR A 350 7.24 -29.57 15.46
C TYR A 350 8.56 -30.17 14.96
N GLY A 351 8.62 -30.40 13.65
CA GLY A 351 9.79 -30.85 12.90
C GLY A 351 9.52 -30.79 11.39
N LYS A 352 10.57 -30.87 10.59
CA LYS A 352 10.45 -30.85 9.13
C LYS A 352 9.62 -32.00 8.59
N ASP A 353 9.69 -33.18 9.26
CA ASP A 353 8.99 -34.41 8.89
C ASP A 353 7.85 -34.74 9.88
N GLN A 354 7.49 -33.81 10.75
CA GLN A 354 6.52 -33.99 11.83
C GLN A 354 5.41 -32.93 11.71
N VAL A 355 4.57 -33.10 10.70
CA VAL A 355 3.46 -32.20 10.37
C VAL A 355 2.16 -33.01 10.31
N TYR A 356 1.26 -32.72 11.23
CA TYR A 356 0.05 -33.51 11.46
C TYR A 356 -1.19 -32.64 11.39
N SER A 357 -2.22 -33.15 10.74
CA SER A 357 -3.57 -32.57 10.73
C SER A 357 -4.52 -33.54 11.39
N ILE A 358 -5.14 -33.13 12.48
CA ILE A 358 -6.08 -33.91 13.29
C ILE A 358 -7.48 -33.48 12.92
N ALA A 359 -8.23 -34.34 12.25
CA ALA A 359 -9.63 -34.12 11.93
C ALA A 359 -10.51 -34.41 13.15
N CYS A 360 -11.43 -33.52 13.43
CA CYS A 360 -12.38 -33.68 14.50
C CYS A 360 -13.60 -34.46 14.00
N SER A 361 -13.79 -35.69 14.50
CA SER A 361 -14.93 -36.54 14.23
C SER A 361 -16.04 -36.38 15.28
N MET A 362 -17.19 -37.00 15.07
CA MET A 362 -18.28 -36.97 16.06
C MET A 362 -17.91 -37.59 17.43
N ASP A 363 -16.92 -38.47 17.46
CA ASP A 363 -16.44 -39.13 18.67
C ASP A 363 -15.26 -38.35 19.33
N THR A 364 -14.85 -37.22 18.74
CA THR A 364 -13.72 -36.46 19.23
C THR A 364 -14.16 -35.42 20.25
N ASP A 365 -13.61 -35.50 21.46
CA ASP A 365 -13.77 -34.48 22.50
C ASP A 365 -12.91 -33.25 22.17
N MET A 366 -13.53 -32.26 21.52
CA MET A 366 -12.85 -31.00 21.13
C MET A 366 -12.34 -30.21 22.31
N ASP A 367 -13.07 -30.15 23.42
CA ASP A 367 -12.65 -29.44 24.62
C ASP A 367 -11.38 -30.09 25.22
N ALA A 368 -11.29 -31.40 25.18
CA ALA A 368 -10.09 -32.12 25.59
C ALA A 368 -8.91 -31.83 24.66
N LEU A 369 -9.13 -31.73 23.34
CA LEU A 369 -8.08 -31.38 22.38
C LEU A 369 -7.61 -29.91 22.56
N PHE A 370 -8.52 -28.97 22.80
CA PHE A 370 -8.14 -27.59 23.09
C PHE A 370 -7.37 -27.47 24.40
N ALA A 371 -7.75 -28.23 25.44
CA ALA A 371 -6.98 -28.31 26.69
C ALA A 371 -5.56 -28.87 26.45
N GLN A 372 -5.43 -29.92 25.62
CA GLN A 372 -4.11 -30.46 25.26
C GLN A 372 -3.27 -29.43 24.45
N LEU A 373 -3.92 -28.67 23.53
CA LEU A 373 -3.24 -27.61 22.77
C LEU A 373 -2.78 -26.47 23.70
N SER A 374 -3.60 -26.08 24.67
CA SER A 374 -3.22 -25.13 25.74
C SER A 374 -2.02 -25.62 26.54
N ASP A 375 -1.99 -26.91 26.89
CA ASP A 375 -0.84 -27.53 27.56
C ASP A 375 0.42 -27.48 26.69
N VAL A 376 0.31 -27.70 25.36
CA VAL A 376 1.42 -27.53 24.41
C VAL A 376 1.92 -26.08 24.44
N ALA A 377 1.00 -25.10 24.37
CA ALA A 377 1.35 -23.68 24.42
C ALA A 377 2.04 -23.27 25.73
N CYS A 378 1.78 -24.01 26.82
CA CYS A 378 2.44 -23.79 28.12
C CYS A 378 3.77 -24.54 28.27
N SER A 379 3.96 -25.68 27.60
CA SER A 379 5.07 -26.59 27.85
C SER A 379 6.16 -26.55 26.78
N ALA A 380 5.81 -26.30 25.52
CA ALA A 380 6.77 -26.17 24.43
C ALA A 380 7.71 -24.98 24.63
N GLY A 381 8.92 -25.06 24.12
CA GLY A 381 9.88 -23.94 24.21
C GLY A 381 9.37 -22.67 23.52
N ARG A 382 8.70 -22.83 22.35
CA ARG A 382 8.00 -21.78 21.59
C ARG A 382 6.74 -22.35 20.97
N PHE A 383 5.61 -21.66 21.14
CA PHE A 383 4.33 -21.98 20.51
C PHE A 383 3.95 -20.87 19.52
N VAL A 384 3.81 -21.22 18.25
CA VAL A 384 3.67 -20.27 17.14
C VAL A 384 2.31 -20.45 16.47
N MET A 385 1.60 -19.37 16.30
CA MET A 385 0.37 -19.30 15.48
C MET A 385 0.35 -18.01 14.65
N PHE A 386 -0.49 -18.01 13.62
CA PHE A 386 -0.91 -16.79 12.95
C PHE A 386 -2.15 -16.24 13.68
N ASP A 387 -2.24 -14.93 13.86
CA ASP A 387 -3.37 -14.26 14.55
C ASP A 387 -3.73 -14.91 15.91
N LEU A 388 -2.76 -15.13 16.75
CA LEU A 388 -2.91 -15.83 18.03
C LEU A 388 -4.10 -15.31 18.87
N LYS A 389 -4.33 -13.99 18.88
CA LYS A 389 -5.42 -13.35 19.62
C LYS A 389 -6.80 -13.96 19.29
N LYS A 390 -7.02 -14.29 18.05
CA LYS A 390 -8.29 -14.91 17.55
C LYS A 390 -8.59 -16.25 18.19
N TYR A 391 -7.56 -17.00 18.60
CA TYR A 391 -7.67 -18.35 19.12
C TYR A 391 -7.63 -18.44 20.65
N LEU A 392 -7.29 -17.36 21.33
CA LEU A 392 -7.24 -17.31 22.81
C LEU A 392 -8.56 -17.70 23.48
N PRO A 393 -9.78 -17.42 22.92
CA PRO A 393 -11.03 -17.87 23.51
C PRO A 393 -11.14 -19.40 23.66
N VAL A 394 -10.56 -20.16 22.73
CA VAL A 394 -10.60 -21.64 22.76
C VAL A 394 -9.35 -22.25 23.41
N LEU A 395 -8.21 -21.55 23.34
CA LEU A 395 -6.98 -22.00 24.03
C LEU A 395 -7.05 -21.79 25.54
N GLY A 396 -7.84 -20.81 26.02
CA GLY A 396 -7.93 -20.51 27.45
C GLY A 396 -6.64 -19.98 28.03
N ALA A 397 -6.17 -20.57 29.13
CA ALA A 397 -4.96 -20.11 29.81
C ALA A 397 -3.69 -20.63 29.10
N VAL A 398 -2.94 -19.74 28.48
CA VAL A 398 -1.65 -20.06 27.85
C VAL A 398 -0.48 -19.36 28.55
N CYS A 399 0.71 -19.91 28.41
CA CYS A 399 1.92 -19.28 28.92
C CYS A 399 2.41 -18.21 27.93
N GLN A 400 2.13 -16.94 28.21
CA GLN A 400 2.45 -15.81 27.33
C GLN A 400 3.92 -15.78 26.87
N LYS A 401 4.85 -16.21 27.74
CA LYS A 401 6.29 -16.20 27.42
C LYS A 401 6.69 -17.16 26.30
N ASN A 402 5.91 -18.23 26.11
CA ASN A 402 6.18 -19.24 25.11
C ASN A 402 5.48 -18.93 23.79
N CYS A 403 4.50 -18.02 23.79
CA CYS A 403 3.69 -17.69 22.62
C CYS A 403 4.44 -16.77 21.64
N PHE A 404 4.24 -17.01 20.36
CA PHE A 404 4.78 -16.24 19.25
C PHE A 404 3.68 -16.06 18.19
N ASP A 405 3.32 -14.82 17.90
CA ASP A 405 2.38 -14.51 16.83
C ASP A 405 3.15 -14.17 15.54
N ALA A 406 3.05 -15.06 14.53
CA ALA A 406 3.77 -14.91 13.27
C ALA A 406 3.24 -13.73 12.42
N THR A 407 1.94 -13.39 12.55
CA THR A 407 1.34 -12.22 11.89
C THR A 407 1.93 -10.92 12.43
N VAL A 408 2.07 -10.81 13.76
CA VAL A 408 2.65 -9.62 14.40
C VAL A 408 4.14 -9.48 14.04
N ALA A 409 4.88 -10.58 14.00
CA ALA A 409 6.28 -10.56 13.58
C ALA A 409 6.45 -10.12 12.13
N ALA A 410 5.63 -10.65 11.22
CA ALA A 410 5.64 -10.27 9.80
C ALA A 410 5.23 -8.80 9.58
N TYR A 411 4.25 -8.32 10.35
CA TYR A 411 3.84 -6.91 10.33
C TYR A 411 4.99 -5.98 10.73
N LEU A 412 5.74 -6.29 11.78
CA LEU A 412 6.86 -5.44 12.19
C LEU A 412 7.92 -5.31 11.11
N LEU A 413 8.21 -6.40 10.39
CA LEU A 413 9.18 -6.42 9.30
C LEU A 413 8.72 -5.63 8.06
N ASN A 414 7.42 -5.56 7.79
CA ASN A 414 6.88 -4.76 6.69
C ASN A 414 5.47 -4.22 6.99
N PRO A 415 5.34 -3.09 7.71
CA PRO A 415 4.05 -2.54 8.14
C PRO A 415 3.25 -1.86 7.02
N LEU A 416 3.72 -1.91 5.76
CA LEU A 416 3.04 -1.29 4.61
C LEU A 416 2.10 -2.26 3.87
N LYS A 417 2.08 -3.54 4.24
CA LYS A 417 1.16 -4.51 3.67
C LYS A 417 -0.24 -4.36 4.26
N ASN A 418 -1.22 -4.82 3.49
CA ASN A 418 -2.62 -4.83 3.93
C ASN A 418 -2.98 -6.08 4.72
N ASP A 419 -2.22 -7.17 4.53
CA ASP A 419 -2.48 -8.48 5.13
C ASP A 419 -1.19 -9.28 5.33
N TYR A 420 -1.20 -10.22 6.26
CA TYR A 420 -0.05 -11.05 6.67
C TYR A 420 -0.48 -12.51 6.81
N THR A 421 -1.01 -13.08 5.74
CA THR A 421 -1.47 -14.47 5.73
C THR A 421 -0.31 -15.47 5.83
N TYR A 422 -0.59 -16.70 6.26
CA TYR A 422 0.43 -17.74 6.30
C TYR A 422 0.99 -18.04 4.91
N GLU A 423 0.17 -17.91 3.84
CA GLU A 423 0.62 -18.06 2.45
C GLU A 423 1.65 -17.00 2.06
N ASP A 424 1.43 -15.76 2.49
CA ASP A 424 2.38 -14.68 2.23
C ASP A 424 3.70 -14.90 2.97
N VAL A 425 3.62 -15.29 4.24
CA VAL A 425 4.81 -15.61 5.06
C VAL A 425 5.54 -16.84 4.52
N ALA A 426 4.82 -17.90 4.10
CA ALA A 426 5.41 -19.08 3.46
C ALA A 426 6.19 -18.71 2.21
N ARG A 427 5.59 -17.89 1.35
CA ARG A 427 6.22 -17.40 0.11
C ARG A 427 7.47 -16.57 0.42
N GLU A 428 7.37 -15.60 1.32
CA GLU A 428 8.43 -14.61 1.57
C GLU A 428 9.57 -15.13 2.43
N GLN A 429 9.28 -16.00 3.38
CA GLN A 429 10.29 -16.50 4.31
C GLN A 429 10.82 -17.89 3.93
N LEU A 430 9.98 -18.72 3.28
CA LEU A 430 10.32 -20.11 2.98
C LEU A 430 10.43 -20.40 1.48
N GLY A 431 9.99 -19.47 0.61
CA GLY A 431 9.95 -19.71 -0.85
C GLY A 431 8.88 -20.74 -1.27
N LEU A 432 7.92 -21.05 -0.38
CA LEU A 432 6.88 -22.02 -0.63
C LEU A 432 5.68 -21.35 -1.32
N MET A 433 5.19 -22.00 -2.38
CA MET A 433 3.96 -21.63 -3.06
C MET A 433 2.96 -22.80 -2.89
N MET A 434 1.75 -22.46 -2.51
CA MET A 434 0.69 -23.43 -2.28
C MET A 434 -0.32 -23.38 -3.41
N ASP A 435 -0.95 -24.53 -3.70
CA ASP A 435 -2.10 -24.58 -4.60
C ASP A 435 -3.34 -24.00 -3.90
N ASP A 436 -3.97 -23.00 -4.51
CA ASP A 436 -5.20 -22.41 -4.00
C ASP A 436 -6.35 -23.45 -3.93
N LYS A 437 -6.26 -24.53 -4.72
CA LYS A 437 -7.23 -25.65 -4.76
C LYS A 437 -6.92 -26.77 -3.77
N ALA A 438 -5.82 -26.65 -2.99
CA ALA A 438 -5.50 -27.65 -1.96
C ALA A 438 -6.68 -27.80 -0.99
N ASP A 439 -6.91 -29.02 -0.52
CA ASP A 439 -7.94 -29.31 0.46
C ASP A 439 -7.63 -28.71 1.85
N GLU A 440 -8.61 -28.72 2.74
CA GLU A 440 -8.47 -28.08 4.05
C GLU A 440 -7.42 -28.73 4.94
N TRP A 441 -7.24 -30.04 4.86
CA TRP A 441 -6.25 -30.70 5.69
C TRP A 441 -4.84 -30.33 5.24
N THR A 442 -4.58 -30.27 3.94
CA THR A 442 -3.31 -29.83 3.35
C THR A 442 -3.04 -28.37 3.72
N LYS A 443 -4.04 -27.47 3.60
CA LYS A 443 -3.94 -26.06 4.02
C LYS A 443 -3.60 -25.94 5.51
N SER A 444 -4.24 -26.75 6.37
CA SER A 444 -3.95 -26.73 7.81
C SER A 444 -2.51 -27.15 8.12
N CYS A 445 -1.98 -28.15 7.41
CA CYS A 445 -0.59 -28.58 7.53
C CYS A 445 0.36 -27.46 7.08
N TYR A 446 0.08 -26.79 5.96
CA TYR A 446 0.88 -25.66 5.52
C TYR A 446 0.90 -24.50 6.53
N GLU A 447 -0.23 -24.14 7.10
CA GLU A 447 -0.32 -23.08 8.12
C GLU A 447 0.53 -23.43 9.35
N ALA A 448 0.34 -24.65 9.91
CA ALA A 448 1.14 -25.13 11.04
C ALA A 448 2.64 -25.24 10.71
N TYR A 449 2.97 -25.80 9.53
CA TYR A 449 4.36 -25.90 9.08
C TYR A 449 5.00 -24.51 8.88
N THR A 450 4.28 -23.58 8.28
CA THR A 450 4.78 -22.21 8.08
C THR A 450 4.99 -21.52 9.42
N ALA A 451 4.06 -21.64 10.36
CA ALA A 451 4.21 -21.12 11.72
C ALA A 451 5.49 -21.68 12.37
N TYR A 452 5.71 -22.98 12.30
CA TYR A 452 6.93 -23.63 12.79
C TYR A 452 8.20 -23.13 12.09
N ALA A 453 8.26 -23.28 10.78
CA ALA A 453 9.51 -23.10 10.00
C ALA A 453 9.89 -21.63 9.78
N ALA A 454 8.90 -20.72 9.72
CA ALA A 454 9.17 -19.29 9.54
C ALA A 454 9.52 -18.57 10.85
N SER A 455 9.14 -19.11 12.00
CA SER A 455 9.31 -18.42 13.29
C SER A 455 10.76 -18.06 13.61
N GLU A 456 11.71 -18.94 13.28
CA GLU A 456 13.14 -18.70 13.51
C GLU A 456 13.65 -17.60 12.57
N LYS A 457 13.32 -17.68 11.27
CA LYS A 457 13.70 -16.66 10.25
C LYS A 457 13.09 -15.29 10.56
N LEU A 458 11.84 -15.25 11.01
CA LEU A 458 11.20 -14.01 11.42
C LEU A 458 11.92 -13.39 12.62
N MET A 459 12.29 -14.22 13.62
CA MET A 459 13.02 -13.75 14.78
C MET A 459 14.45 -13.30 14.45
N GLU A 460 15.15 -14.01 13.55
CA GLU A 460 16.46 -13.59 13.05
C GLU A 460 16.40 -12.23 12.37
N LYS A 461 15.44 -12.01 11.45
CA LYS A 461 15.24 -10.72 10.80
C LYS A 461 14.87 -9.61 11.78
N LEU A 462 14.01 -9.89 12.76
CA LEU A 462 13.69 -8.93 13.82
C LEU A 462 14.95 -8.52 14.63
N LYS A 463 15.88 -9.46 14.88
CA LYS A 463 17.17 -9.17 15.54
C LYS A 463 18.10 -8.37 14.64
N GLU A 464 18.22 -8.72 13.35
CA GLU A 464 19.01 -7.98 12.36
C GLU A 464 18.53 -6.53 12.25
N GLU A 465 17.23 -6.33 12.29
CA GLU A 465 16.60 -5.00 12.25
C GLU A 465 16.46 -4.33 13.63
N GLN A 466 16.96 -4.96 14.70
CA GLN A 466 16.92 -4.44 16.09
C GLN A 466 15.49 -4.19 16.61
N MET A 467 14.53 -5.00 16.16
CA MET A 467 13.12 -4.94 16.58
C MET A 467 12.69 -6.12 17.46
N ASP A 468 13.60 -7.03 17.81
CA ASP A 468 13.32 -8.21 18.66
C ASP A 468 12.79 -7.82 20.06
N ARG A 469 13.35 -6.78 20.66
CA ARG A 469 12.86 -6.26 21.94
C ARG A 469 11.48 -5.62 21.81
N LEU A 470 11.26 -4.83 20.79
CA LEU A 470 9.95 -4.27 20.47
C LEU A 470 8.90 -5.39 20.34
N PHE A 471 9.23 -6.46 19.62
CA PHE A 471 8.35 -7.61 19.45
C PHE A 471 8.07 -8.31 20.79
N LEU A 472 9.12 -8.69 21.54
CA LEU A 472 8.99 -9.52 22.75
C LEU A 472 8.45 -8.75 23.96
N GLU A 473 8.83 -7.47 24.12
CA GLU A 473 8.52 -6.69 25.32
C GLU A 473 7.24 -5.83 25.17
N ILE A 474 6.83 -5.51 23.93
CA ILE A 474 5.68 -4.64 23.67
C ILE A 474 4.62 -5.37 22.85
N GLU A 475 4.93 -5.81 21.62
CA GLU A 475 3.90 -6.30 20.72
C GLU A 475 3.29 -7.63 21.16
N MET A 476 4.09 -8.59 21.59
CA MET A 476 3.57 -9.87 22.10
C MET A 476 2.72 -9.74 23.37
N PRO A 477 3.15 -9.03 24.44
CA PRO A 477 2.29 -8.80 25.60
C PRO A 477 1.00 -8.04 25.26
N LEU A 478 1.04 -7.15 24.25
CA LEU A 478 -0.13 -6.40 23.80
C LEU A 478 -1.22 -7.31 23.23
N VAL A 479 -0.87 -8.42 22.55
CA VAL A 479 -1.85 -9.40 22.05
C VAL A 479 -2.84 -9.82 23.14
N PHE A 480 -2.32 -10.14 24.31
CA PHE A 480 -3.14 -10.57 25.46
C PHE A 480 -3.90 -9.42 26.12
N THR A 481 -3.30 -8.23 26.16
CA THR A 481 -3.96 -7.03 26.67
C THR A 481 -5.18 -6.66 25.80
N LEU A 482 -5.03 -6.69 24.47
CA LEU A 482 -6.12 -6.41 23.54
C LEU A 482 -7.21 -7.50 23.62
N PHE A 483 -6.82 -8.75 23.77
CA PHE A 483 -7.78 -9.84 24.00
C PHE A 483 -8.64 -9.59 25.25
N ASP A 484 -8.03 -9.21 26.38
CA ASP A 484 -8.77 -8.92 27.60
C ASP A 484 -9.75 -7.76 27.43
N MET A 485 -9.36 -6.72 26.71
CA MET A 485 -10.22 -5.57 26.41
C MET A 485 -11.42 -5.97 25.52
N GLU A 486 -11.17 -6.78 24.49
CA GLU A 486 -12.22 -7.31 23.62
C GLU A 486 -13.21 -8.19 24.38
N GLN A 487 -12.70 -9.04 25.29
CA GLN A 487 -13.57 -9.87 26.15
C GLN A 487 -14.35 -9.03 27.16
N ALA A 488 -13.76 -7.96 27.68
CA ALA A 488 -14.47 -7.04 28.57
C ALA A 488 -15.62 -6.31 27.87
N GLY A 489 -15.38 -5.82 26.65
CA GLY A 489 -16.33 -5.01 25.90
C GLY A 489 -16.76 -3.74 26.63
N VAL A 490 -17.56 -2.91 26.00
CA VAL A 490 -18.11 -1.69 26.59
C VAL A 490 -19.63 -1.74 26.61
N ARG A 491 -20.25 -1.47 27.74
CA ARG A 491 -21.70 -1.47 27.90
C ARG A 491 -22.33 -0.25 27.24
N ILE A 492 -23.49 -0.48 26.59
CA ILE A 492 -24.29 0.56 25.95
C ILE A 492 -25.73 0.51 26.47
N GLU A 493 -26.29 1.67 26.75
CA GLU A 493 -27.72 1.86 26.99
C GLU A 493 -28.50 1.93 25.66
N ALA A 494 -29.04 0.78 25.22
CA ALA A 494 -29.67 0.64 23.90
C ALA A 494 -30.88 1.60 23.72
N GLU A 495 -31.69 1.82 24.75
CA GLU A 495 -32.83 2.72 24.70
C GLU A 495 -32.42 4.20 24.56
N GLU A 496 -31.36 4.61 25.24
CA GLU A 496 -30.80 5.96 25.10
C GLU A 496 -30.14 6.15 23.71
N LEU A 497 -29.50 5.13 23.17
CA LEU A 497 -28.96 5.18 21.80
C LEU A 497 -30.10 5.34 20.77
N LYS A 498 -31.20 4.64 20.95
CA LYS A 498 -32.38 4.76 20.09
C LYS A 498 -32.99 6.17 20.15
N LYS A 499 -33.19 6.70 21.35
CA LYS A 499 -33.68 8.08 21.53
C LYS A 499 -32.78 9.11 20.87
N TYR A 500 -31.49 8.94 21.02
CA TYR A 500 -30.49 9.79 20.33
C TYR A 500 -30.65 9.72 18.81
N GLY A 501 -30.84 8.52 18.24
CA GLY A 501 -31.09 8.31 16.81
C GLY A 501 -32.40 8.96 16.33
N GLU A 502 -33.47 8.91 17.13
CA GLU A 502 -34.75 9.57 16.85
C GLU A 502 -34.61 11.11 16.82
N GLN A 503 -33.89 11.68 17.80
CA GLN A 503 -33.62 13.13 17.84
C GLN A 503 -32.82 13.60 16.62
N LEU A 504 -31.79 12.85 16.21
CA LEU A 504 -31.05 13.13 14.98
C LEU A 504 -31.96 13.05 13.75
N GLY A 505 -32.87 12.06 13.70
CA GLY A 505 -33.85 11.90 12.62
C GLY A 505 -34.77 13.09 12.45
N GLU A 506 -35.30 13.63 13.54
CA GLU A 506 -36.15 14.83 13.51
C GLU A 506 -35.40 16.05 12.95
N GLN A 507 -34.17 16.28 13.39
CA GLN A 507 -33.35 17.39 12.88
C GLN A 507 -32.95 17.19 11.40
N ILE A 508 -32.65 15.98 10.96
CA ILE A 508 -32.34 15.66 9.56
C ILE A 508 -33.55 15.99 8.67
N VAL A 509 -34.76 15.60 9.06
CA VAL A 509 -36.02 15.91 8.31
C VAL A 509 -36.25 17.41 8.22
N GLN A 510 -36.02 18.16 9.30
CA GLN A 510 -36.14 19.61 9.29
C GLN A 510 -35.15 20.24 8.32
N LEU A 511 -33.85 19.87 8.41
CA LEU A 511 -32.81 20.41 7.51
C LEU A 511 -33.08 20.06 6.06
N GLU A 512 -33.54 18.82 5.77
CA GLU A 512 -33.93 18.39 4.43
C GLU A 512 -35.01 19.32 3.83
N SER A 513 -36.05 19.62 4.61
CA SER A 513 -37.11 20.54 4.18
C SER A 513 -36.57 21.94 3.90
N GLU A 514 -35.72 22.46 4.76
CA GLU A 514 -35.11 23.79 4.59
C GLU A 514 -34.20 23.86 3.36
N ILE A 515 -33.41 22.80 3.12
CA ILE A 515 -32.55 22.70 1.95
C ILE A 515 -33.38 22.65 0.66
N TYR A 516 -34.48 21.88 0.62
CA TYR A 516 -35.35 21.78 -0.56
C TYR A 516 -36.06 23.12 -0.84
N GLU A 517 -36.50 23.84 0.20
CA GLU A 517 -37.06 25.18 0.06
C GLU A 517 -36.05 26.15 -0.56
N MET A 518 -34.78 26.14 -0.06
CA MET A 518 -33.72 26.99 -0.59
C MET A 518 -33.29 26.60 -2.01
N ALA A 519 -33.31 25.31 -2.34
CA ALA A 519 -32.98 24.81 -3.65
C ALA A 519 -34.10 24.99 -4.67
N GLY A 520 -35.35 25.12 -4.21
CA GLY A 520 -36.55 25.20 -5.04
C GLY A 520 -36.96 23.90 -5.70
N GLU A 521 -36.39 22.74 -5.27
CA GLU A 521 -36.79 21.42 -5.70
C GLU A 521 -36.23 20.33 -4.77
N ASN A 522 -36.85 19.16 -4.82
CA ASN A 522 -36.40 18.00 -4.06
C ASN A 522 -35.31 17.24 -4.86
N PHE A 523 -34.26 16.82 -4.21
CA PHE A 523 -33.15 16.05 -4.78
C PHE A 523 -32.47 15.21 -3.70
N ASN A 524 -31.65 14.23 -4.08
CA ASN A 524 -30.89 13.47 -3.11
C ASN A 524 -29.64 14.26 -2.67
N ILE A 525 -29.69 14.83 -1.47
CA ILE A 525 -28.61 15.65 -0.87
C ILE A 525 -27.32 14.83 -0.67
N ASN A 526 -27.45 13.52 -0.44
CA ASN A 526 -26.32 12.60 -0.30
C ASN A 526 -25.72 12.16 -1.64
N SER A 527 -26.35 12.49 -2.78
CA SER A 527 -25.80 12.22 -4.12
C SER A 527 -24.86 13.34 -4.57
N PRO A 528 -23.52 13.12 -4.64
CA PRO A 528 -22.59 14.16 -5.09
C PRO A 528 -22.94 14.70 -6.48
N LYS A 529 -23.50 13.85 -7.36
CA LYS A 529 -23.88 14.22 -8.71
C LYS A 529 -25.08 15.19 -8.70
N GLN A 530 -26.16 14.86 -7.99
CA GLN A 530 -27.34 15.70 -7.94
C GLN A 530 -27.05 17.02 -7.20
N LEU A 531 -26.36 16.94 -6.08
CA LEU A 531 -25.97 18.12 -5.32
C LEU A 531 -25.07 19.04 -6.14
N GLY A 532 -24.10 18.49 -6.92
CA GLY A 532 -23.24 19.27 -7.79
C GLY A 532 -24.02 20.04 -8.86
N VAL A 533 -25.05 19.44 -9.46
CA VAL A 533 -25.95 20.12 -10.40
C VAL A 533 -26.71 21.26 -9.74
N ILE A 534 -27.29 21.02 -8.54
CA ILE A 534 -28.02 22.06 -7.80
C ILE A 534 -27.11 23.25 -7.48
N LEU A 535 -25.95 23.01 -6.87
CA LEU A 535 -25.08 24.10 -6.41
C LEU A 535 -24.41 24.86 -7.57
N PHE A 536 -23.87 24.16 -8.57
CA PHE A 536 -23.01 24.76 -9.57
C PHE A 536 -23.69 25.06 -10.91
N GLU A 537 -24.79 24.39 -11.26
CA GLU A 537 -25.52 24.65 -12.51
C GLU A 537 -26.79 25.49 -12.23
N LYS A 538 -27.61 25.10 -11.26
CA LYS A 538 -28.85 25.81 -10.94
C LYS A 538 -28.63 27.09 -10.14
N LEU A 539 -27.91 26.98 -9.02
CA LEU A 539 -27.64 28.14 -8.14
C LEU A 539 -26.39 28.92 -8.55
N GLN A 540 -25.63 28.44 -9.57
CA GLN A 540 -24.47 29.10 -10.20
C GLN A 540 -23.42 29.57 -9.20
N MET A 541 -23.15 28.76 -8.17
CA MET A 541 -22.13 29.08 -7.15
C MET A 541 -20.71 29.09 -7.74
N PRO A 542 -19.81 29.96 -7.23
CA PRO A 542 -18.43 30.06 -7.70
C PRO A 542 -17.59 28.84 -7.27
N HIS A 543 -16.34 28.78 -7.71
CA HIS A 543 -15.33 27.79 -7.31
C HIS A 543 -15.65 26.33 -7.64
N ALA A 544 -16.45 26.08 -8.69
CA ALA A 544 -16.75 24.72 -9.16
C ALA A 544 -15.50 23.95 -9.55
N LYS A 545 -15.16 22.91 -8.79
CA LYS A 545 -14.06 21.99 -9.11
C LYS A 545 -14.62 20.77 -9.85
N LYS A 546 -14.33 20.65 -11.13
CA LYS A 546 -14.74 19.49 -11.94
C LYS A 546 -13.87 18.27 -11.68
N THR A 547 -14.50 17.12 -11.55
CA THR A 547 -13.88 15.79 -11.47
C THR A 547 -14.26 14.99 -12.75
N LYS A 548 -13.72 13.77 -12.89
CA LYS A 548 -14.08 12.88 -14.01
C LYS A 548 -15.57 12.53 -14.05
N THR A 549 -16.26 12.58 -12.90
CA THR A 549 -17.66 12.15 -12.73
C THR A 549 -18.64 13.30 -12.50
N GLY A 550 -18.19 14.56 -12.54
CA GLY A 550 -19.02 15.74 -12.28
C GLY A 550 -18.35 16.79 -11.38
N TYR A 551 -19.14 17.59 -10.69
CA TYR A 551 -18.63 18.58 -9.74
C TYR A 551 -18.23 17.94 -8.40
N SER A 552 -17.12 18.41 -7.82
CA SER A 552 -16.76 18.00 -6.46
C SER A 552 -17.66 18.67 -5.43
N THR A 553 -18.28 17.87 -4.58
CA THR A 553 -19.04 18.31 -3.41
C THR A 553 -18.38 17.81 -2.12
N ALA A 554 -17.05 17.65 -2.13
CA ALA A 554 -16.28 17.30 -0.95
C ALA A 554 -16.33 18.41 0.11
N ALA A 555 -16.15 18.06 1.37
CA ALA A 555 -16.29 18.97 2.49
C ALA A 555 -15.40 20.21 2.35
N ASP A 556 -14.14 20.03 1.91
CA ASP A 556 -13.18 21.11 1.67
C ASP A 556 -13.62 22.14 0.61
N VAL A 557 -14.46 21.72 -0.34
CA VAL A 557 -15.04 22.61 -1.35
C VAL A 557 -16.26 23.33 -0.78
N LEU A 558 -17.12 22.62 -0.06
CA LEU A 558 -18.34 23.18 0.52
C LEU A 558 -18.04 24.15 1.68
N GLU A 559 -17.08 23.85 2.54
CA GLU A 559 -16.66 24.72 3.65
C GLU A 559 -16.19 26.11 3.18
N LYS A 560 -15.62 26.21 1.98
CA LYS A 560 -15.23 27.51 1.36
C LYS A 560 -16.43 28.32 0.90
N LEU A 561 -17.54 27.67 0.60
CA LEU A 561 -18.77 28.30 0.13
C LEU A 561 -19.73 28.60 1.27
N ALA A 562 -19.68 27.87 2.38
CA ALA A 562 -20.58 27.99 3.51
C ALA A 562 -20.71 29.43 4.07
N PRO A 563 -19.61 30.23 4.21
CA PRO A 563 -19.74 31.61 4.74
C PRO A 563 -20.60 32.56 3.87
N GLU A 564 -20.65 32.29 2.55
CA GLU A 564 -21.38 33.13 1.60
C GLU A 564 -22.77 32.58 1.24
N PHE A 565 -22.96 31.25 1.39
CA PHE A 565 -24.18 30.57 0.95
C PHE A 565 -24.83 29.74 2.07
N PRO A 566 -25.91 30.26 2.74
CA PRO A 566 -26.56 29.56 3.86
C PRO A 566 -27.03 28.12 3.54
N ILE A 567 -27.44 27.84 2.31
CA ILE A 567 -27.82 26.48 1.89
C ILE A 567 -26.66 25.50 2.02
N VAL A 568 -25.42 25.96 1.76
CA VAL A 568 -24.21 25.09 1.84
C VAL A 568 -23.91 24.74 3.29
N ASP A 569 -24.07 25.69 4.21
CA ASP A 569 -23.91 25.45 5.64
C ASP A 569 -24.92 24.40 6.13
N LYS A 570 -26.20 24.51 5.74
CA LYS A 570 -27.23 23.50 6.05
C LYS A 570 -26.95 22.15 5.41
N ILE A 571 -26.39 22.09 4.22
CA ILE A 571 -25.98 20.83 3.57
C ILE A 571 -24.83 20.17 4.33
N LEU A 572 -23.86 20.94 4.80
CA LEU A 572 -22.78 20.42 5.64
C LEU A 572 -23.32 19.84 6.94
N GLU A 573 -24.21 20.58 7.62
CA GLU A 573 -24.89 20.13 8.84
C GLU A 573 -25.72 18.86 8.59
N TYR A 574 -26.56 18.85 7.54
CA TYR A 574 -27.33 17.67 7.14
C TYR A 574 -26.47 16.43 6.94
N ARG A 575 -25.36 16.56 6.20
CA ARG A 575 -24.42 15.45 5.97
C ARG A 575 -23.75 14.95 7.25
N GLN A 576 -23.43 15.88 8.15
CA GLN A 576 -22.85 15.53 9.46
C GLN A 576 -23.87 14.76 10.31
N LEU A 577 -25.11 15.23 10.42
CA LEU A 577 -26.15 14.54 11.19
C LEU A 577 -26.53 13.19 10.57
N THR A 578 -26.64 13.12 9.24
CA THR A 578 -26.90 11.86 8.54
C THR A 578 -25.79 10.84 8.82
N LYS A 579 -24.53 11.26 8.81
CA LYS A 579 -23.40 10.40 9.15
C LYS A 579 -23.44 9.96 10.62
N LEU A 580 -23.72 10.87 11.55
CA LEU A 580 -23.88 10.55 12.97
C LEU A 580 -24.98 9.51 13.18
N LYS A 581 -26.13 9.70 12.55
CA LYS A 581 -27.26 8.76 12.66
C LYS A 581 -26.91 7.42 12.07
N SER A 582 -26.49 7.35 10.81
CA SER A 582 -26.27 6.07 10.11
C SER A 582 -25.09 5.28 10.67
N THR A 583 -23.98 5.95 11.01
CA THR A 583 -22.76 5.26 11.44
C THR A 583 -22.79 4.93 12.93
N TYR A 584 -23.29 5.84 13.76
CA TYR A 584 -23.19 5.69 15.21
C TYR A 584 -24.53 5.33 15.86
N ALA A 585 -25.63 6.05 15.61
CA ALA A 585 -26.89 5.72 16.26
C ALA A 585 -27.45 4.38 15.77
N ASP A 586 -27.63 4.24 14.45
CA ASP A 586 -28.18 3.03 13.85
C ASP A 586 -27.13 1.92 13.73
N GLY A 587 -25.87 2.32 13.41
CA GLY A 587 -24.76 1.38 13.18
C GLY A 587 -24.33 0.65 14.44
N LEU A 588 -24.15 1.33 15.57
CA LEU A 588 -23.73 0.71 16.84
C LEU A 588 -24.74 -0.30 17.39
N ALA A 589 -26.04 -0.04 17.14
CA ALA A 589 -27.09 -0.95 17.61
C ALA A 589 -26.93 -2.40 17.11
N ASN A 590 -26.32 -2.57 15.93
CA ASN A 590 -26.09 -3.90 15.33
C ASN A 590 -24.98 -4.70 16.02
N TYR A 591 -24.16 -4.07 16.83
CA TYR A 591 -23.02 -4.67 17.52
C TYR A 591 -23.26 -4.92 19.01
N ILE A 592 -24.46 -4.58 19.53
CA ILE A 592 -24.78 -4.82 20.93
C ILE A 592 -25.03 -6.33 21.14
N GLY A 593 -24.17 -6.95 21.94
CA GLY A 593 -24.28 -8.35 22.30
C GLY A 593 -25.43 -8.64 23.27
N PRO A 594 -25.72 -9.93 23.53
CA PRO A 594 -26.78 -10.36 24.46
C PRO A 594 -26.56 -9.89 25.90
N ASP A 595 -25.34 -9.56 26.26
CA ASP A 595 -24.92 -9.03 27.57
C ASP A 595 -25.05 -7.49 27.66
N GLY A 596 -25.54 -6.85 26.59
CA GLY A 596 -25.69 -5.39 26.50
C GLY A 596 -24.36 -4.65 26.27
N ARG A 597 -23.32 -5.36 25.82
CA ARG A 597 -22.00 -4.80 25.54
C ARG A 597 -21.65 -4.86 24.07
N ILE A 598 -20.77 -3.99 23.64
CA ILE A 598 -20.10 -4.05 22.34
C ILE A 598 -18.71 -4.62 22.55
N HIS A 599 -18.42 -5.73 21.89
CA HIS A 599 -17.12 -6.39 21.84
C HIS A 599 -16.46 -6.08 20.50
N GLY A 600 -15.87 -4.89 20.40
CA GLY A 600 -15.16 -4.46 19.18
C GLY A 600 -13.82 -5.19 19.03
N THR A 601 -13.25 -5.12 17.85
CA THR A 601 -11.93 -5.70 17.54
C THR A 601 -10.86 -4.63 17.52
N PHE A 602 -9.77 -4.83 18.24
CA PHE A 602 -8.58 -3.97 18.23
C PHE A 602 -7.48 -4.58 17.36
N ASN A 603 -7.17 -3.95 16.24
CA ASN A 603 -6.18 -4.47 15.29
C ASN A 603 -4.81 -3.86 15.54
N GLN A 604 -3.82 -4.72 15.71
CA GLN A 604 -2.44 -4.37 15.99
C GLN A 604 -1.59 -4.22 14.72
N THR A 605 -2.00 -4.80 13.59
CA THR A 605 -1.22 -5.00 12.38
C THR A 605 -1.70 -4.20 11.16
N ILE A 606 -2.57 -3.19 11.36
CA ILE A 606 -3.17 -2.42 10.26
C ILE A 606 -2.41 -1.13 9.96
N THR A 607 -1.98 -0.40 11.00
CA THR A 607 -1.42 0.94 10.79
C THR A 607 0.10 0.90 10.60
N ALA A 608 0.61 1.63 9.62
CA ALA A 608 2.06 1.72 9.41
C ALA A 608 2.80 2.49 10.53
N THR A 609 2.09 3.16 11.44
CA THR A 609 2.67 3.95 12.53
C THR A 609 2.79 3.18 13.85
N GLY A 610 2.27 1.96 13.93
CA GLY A 610 2.17 1.21 15.18
C GLY A 610 0.93 1.54 16.03
N ARG A 611 0.11 2.52 15.64
CA ARG A 611 -1.17 2.79 16.33
C ARG A 611 -2.11 1.59 16.23
N ILE A 612 -2.88 1.34 17.26
CA ILE A 612 -3.96 0.35 17.25
C ILE A 612 -5.12 0.93 16.45
N SER A 613 -5.78 0.13 15.62
CA SER A 613 -7.05 0.51 14.98
C SER A 613 -8.20 -0.30 15.56
N SER A 614 -9.41 0.25 15.53
CA SER A 614 -10.62 -0.40 16.01
C SER A 614 -11.59 -0.65 14.86
N THR A 615 -12.15 -1.87 14.83
CA THR A 615 -13.18 -2.27 13.83
C THR A 615 -14.30 -3.02 14.53
N GLU A 616 -15.42 -3.16 13.88
CA GLU A 616 -16.58 -3.96 14.32
C GLU A 616 -17.11 -3.64 15.73
N PRO A 617 -17.41 -2.35 16.06
CA PRO A 617 -17.31 -1.14 15.24
C PRO A 617 -16.04 -0.32 15.52
N ASN A 618 -15.78 0.73 14.71
CA ASN A 618 -14.70 1.65 15.01
C ASN A 618 -15.10 2.65 16.10
N LEU A 619 -14.76 2.36 17.34
CA LEU A 619 -15.04 3.22 18.50
C LEU A 619 -14.05 4.39 18.66
N GLN A 620 -12.90 4.35 17.95
CA GLN A 620 -11.89 5.41 18.01
C GLN A 620 -12.29 6.68 17.24
N ASN A 621 -13.26 6.55 16.31
CA ASN A 621 -13.69 7.65 15.45
C ASN A 621 -14.99 8.34 15.95
N ILE A 622 -15.43 8.09 17.17
CA ILE A 622 -16.59 8.78 17.74
C ILE A 622 -16.29 10.28 17.86
N PRO A 623 -17.11 11.16 17.25
CA PRO A 623 -16.83 12.59 17.14
C PRO A 623 -16.72 13.27 18.51
N VAL A 624 -15.69 14.11 18.67
CA VAL A 624 -15.46 14.89 19.91
C VAL A 624 -15.55 16.40 19.70
N ARG A 625 -15.50 16.88 18.46
CA ARG A 625 -15.46 18.32 18.15
C ARG A 625 -16.85 18.96 18.12
N MET A 626 -17.85 18.19 17.72
CA MET A 626 -19.23 18.67 17.63
C MET A 626 -20.00 18.32 18.90
N GLU A 627 -20.79 19.24 19.41
CA GLU A 627 -21.62 19.03 20.60
C GLU A 627 -22.54 17.81 20.45
N LEU A 628 -23.31 17.75 19.36
CA LEU A 628 -24.18 16.60 19.06
C LEU A 628 -23.38 15.30 18.93
N GLY A 629 -22.19 15.32 18.30
CA GLY A 629 -21.32 14.15 18.21
C GLY A 629 -20.80 13.66 19.56
N ARG A 630 -20.50 14.59 20.48
CA ARG A 630 -20.09 14.28 21.85
C ARG A 630 -21.20 13.62 22.67
N LEU A 631 -22.47 13.99 22.43
CA LEU A 631 -23.62 13.47 23.19
C LEU A 631 -23.73 11.94 23.06
N ILE A 632 -23.29 11.34 21.97
CA ILE A 632 -23.32 9.89 21.83
C ILE A 632 -22.48 9.17 22.90
N ARG A 633 -21.46 9.81 23.45
CA ARG A 633 -20.67 9.26 24.54
C ARG A 633 -21.46 9.04 25.82
N LYS A 634 -22.65 9.65 25.99
CA LYS A 634 -23.54 9.42 27.13
C LYS A 634 -24.16 8.03 27.15
N VAL A 635 -24.32 7.39 25.97
CA VAL A 635 -24.90 6.06 25.88
C VAL A 635 -23.93 4.95 26.32
N PHE A 636 -22.62 5.25 26.37
CA PHE A 636 -21.62 4.35 26.89
C PHE A 636 -21.53 4.50 28.41
N VAL A 637 -21.91 3.44 29.12
CA VAL A 637 -22.04 3.44 30.57
C VAL A 637 -21.25 2.25 31.16
N PRO A 638 -20.75 2.37 32.39
CA PRO A 638 -20.13 1.24 33.07
C PRO A 638 -21.20 0.24 33.53
N GLN A 639 -20.75 -0.90 34.01
CA GLN A 639 -21.59 -1.85 34.71
C GLN A 639 -22.33 -1.16 35.88
N GLU A 640 -23.51 -1.63 36.21
CA GLU A 640 -24.31 -1.08 37.32
C GLU A 640 -23.48 -1.02 38.62
N GLY A 641 -23.48 0.15 39.24
CA GLY A 641 -22.70 0.41 40.44
C GLY A 641 -21.23 0.75 40.21
N TYR A 642 -20.74 0.72 38.97
CA TYR A 642 -19.37 1.12 38.61
C TYR A 642 -19.31 2.56 38.09
N VAL A 643 -18.09 3.06 37.88
CA VAL A 643 -17.82 4.34 37.23
C VAL A 643 -16.78 4.14 36.14
N PHE A 644 -16.69 5.08 35.20
CA PHE A 644 -15.56 5.18 34.29
C PHE A 644 -14.47 6.07 34.88
N ILE A 645 -13.23 5.68 34.68
CA ILE A 645 -12.07 6.55 34.79
C ILE A 645 -11.46 6.63 33.41
N ASP A 646 -11.40 7.84 32.87
CA ASP A 646 -10.71 8.18 31.64
C ASP A 646 -9.37 8.80 32.01
N ALA A 647 -8.29 8.31 31.37
CA ALA A 647 -6.94 8.82 31.52
C ALA A 647 -6.35 9.16 30.17
N ASP A 648 -6.02 10.42 29.93
CA ASP A 648 -5.57 10.97 28.66
C ASP A 648 -4.16 11.57 28.80
N TYR A 649 -3.25 11.25 27.90
CA TYR A 649 -1.94 11.88 27.90
C TYR A 649 -2.00 13.36 27.52
N SER A 650 -1.46 14.20 28.34
CA SER A 650 -1.34 15.63 28.06
C SER A 650 -0.24 15.90 27.04
N GLN A 651 -0.63 16.16 25.78
CA GLN A 651 0.27 16.59 24.68
C GLN A 651 1.45 15.65 24.42
N ILE A 652 1.24 14.34 24.40
CA ILE A 652 2.30 13.34 24.31
C ILE A 652 3.23 13.56 23.10
N GLU A 653 2.69 13.87 21.92
CA GLU A 653 3.51 14.06 20.70
C GLU A 653 4.47 15.26 20.83
N LEU A 654 4.03 16.35 21.45
CA LEU A 654 4.92 17.51 21.67
C LEU A 654 5.97 17.25 22.76
N ARG A 655 5.66 16.43 23.77
CA ARG A 655 6.63 15.99 24.77
C ARG A 655 7.70 15.08 24.17
N ILE A 656 7.28 14.17 23.28
CA ILE A 656 8.20 13.33 22.51
C ILE A 656 9.08 14.19 21.59
N LEU A 657 8.49 15.18 20.91
CA LEU A 657 9.25 16.13 20.08
C LEU A 657 10.28 16.89 20.90
N ALA A 658 9.93 17.35 22.13
CA ALA A 658 10.87 18.02 23.03
C ALA A 658 12.06 17.12 23.37
N HIS A 659 11.81 15.87 23.72
CA HIS A 659 12.85 14.89 24.04
C HIS A 659 13.72 14.57 22.80
N CYS A 660 13.11 14.20 21.68
CA CYS A 660 13.83 13.78 20.45
C CYS A 660 14.66 14.92 19.86
N SER A 661 14.16 16.15 19.91
CA SER A 661 14.88 17.32 19.38
C SER A 661 15.98 17.81 20.32
N GLY A 662 15.91 17.49 21.62
CA GLY A 662 16.80 18.03 22.63
C GLY A 662 16.71 19.55 22.78
N ASP A 663 15.60 20.18 22.31
CA ASP A 663 15.46 21.63 22.34
C ASP A 663 15.30 22.13 23.77
N ALA A 664 16.30 22.90 24.23
CA ALA A 664 16.39 23.33 25.63
C ALA A 664 15.20 24.21 26.04
N HIS A 665 14.69 25.07 25.16
CA HIS A 665 13.58 25.97 25.48
C HIS A 665 12.28 25.18 25.64
N LEU A 666 12.05 24.21 24.76
CA LEU A 666 10.86 23.37 24.82
C LEU A 666 10.89 22.42 26.05
N ILE A 667 12.05 21.81 26.32
CA ILE A 667 12.25 20.95 27.50
C ILE A 667 12.01 21.75 28.79
N GLN A 668 12.59 22.95 28.90
CA GLN A 668 12.43 23.79 30.10
C GLN A 668 10.97 24.19 30.29
N ALA A 669 10.26 24.58 29.23
CA ALA A 669 8.84 24.93 29.28
C ALA A 669 7.98 23.81 29.86
N TYR A 670 8.23 22.55 29.47
CA TYR A 670 7.52 21.41 30.04
C TYR A 670 7.92 21.07 31.47
N ARG A 671 9.19 21.25 31.85
CA ARG A 671 9.66 21.04 33.23
C ARG A 671 9.06 22.07 34.21
N GLU A 672 8.84 23.29 33.72
CA GLU A 672 8.23 24.38 34.49
C GLU A 672 6.70 24.37 34.44
N ALA A 673 6.08 23.37 33.82
CA ALA A 673 4.64 23.22 33.64
C ALA A 673 3.94 24.45 33.04
N GLN A 674 4.64 25.14 32.11
CA GLN A 674 4.08 26.31 31.43
C GLN A 674 3.08 25.90 30.33
N ASP A 675 2.15 26.80 29.98
CA ASP A 675 1.29 26.63 28.83
C ASP A 675 2.10 26.78 27.54
N ILE A 676 2.49 25.63 26.94
CA ILE A 676 3.35 25.59 25.75
C ILE A 676 2.78 26.38 24.56
N HIS A 677 1.45 26.37 24.38
CA HIS A 677 0.84 27.11 23.28
C HIS A 677 0.87 28.62 23.53
N ARG A 678 0.72 29.04 24.77
CA ARG A 678 0.85 30.46 25.17
C ARG A 678 2.30 30.91 25.08
N MET A 679 3.25 30.05 25.50
CA MET A 679 4.67 30.33 25.37
C MET A 679 5.08 30.46 23.89
N THR A 680 4.71 29.50 23.06
CA THR A 680 4.96 29.58 21.61
C THR A 680 4.34 30.85 21.02
N ALA A 681 3.11 31.21 21.40
CA ALA A 681 2.47 32.43 20.95
C ALA A 681 3.26 33.69 21.37
N SER A 682 3.69 33.74 22.63
CA SER A 682 4.53 34.84 23.14
C SER A 682 5.80 35.05 22.29
N GLN A 683 6.47 33.96 21.97
CA GLN A 683 7.74 33.99 21.22
C GLN A 683 7.55 34.25 19.73
N VAL A 684 6.63 33.53 19.08
CA VAL A 684 6.37 33.65 17.63
C VAL A 684 5.77 35.00 17.26
N PHE A 685 4.84 35.52 18.09
CA PHE A 685 4.17 36.81 17.85
C PHE A 685 4.87 37.97 18.58
N LYS A 686 5.96 37.71 19.32
CA LYS A 686 6.72 38.72 20.09
C LYS A 686 5.82 39.53 21.04
N THR A 687 4.86 38.86 21.68
CA THR A 687 3.89 39.41 22.64
C THR A 687 4.29 38.95 24.04
N PRO A 688 4.28 39.80 25.07
CA PRO A 688 4.51 39.36 26.46
C PRO A 688 3.57 38.21 26.84
N PHE A 689 4.06 37.24 27.61
CA PHE A 689 3.34 35.99 27.94
C PHE A 689 1.94 36.29 28.53
N ASP A 690 1.82 37.28 29.44
CA ASP A 690 0.56 37.64 30.07
C ASP A 690 -0.41 38.38 29.13
N GLU A 691 0.10 38.96 28.05
CA GLU A 691 -0.69 39.72 27.06
C GLU A 691 -1.10 38.88 25.84
N VAL A 692 -0.69 37.59 25.78
CA VAL A 692 -1.05 36.68 24.70
C VAL A 692 -2.59 36.50 24.68
N THR A 693 -3.17 36.84 23.53
CA THR A 693 -4.62 36.70 23.32
C THR A 693 -5.01 35.23 23.05
N ASP A 694 -6.26 34.87 23.26
CA ASP A 694 -6.79 33.53 22.98
C ASP A 694 -6.65 33.17 21.49
N LEU A 695 -6.77 34.16 20.59
CA LEU A 695 -6.54 33.96 19.15
C LEU A 695 -5.08 33.58 18.86
N GLN A 696 -4.11 34.31 19.43
CA GLN A 696 -2.69 34.04 19.27
C GLN A 696 -2.34 32.65 19.84
N ARG A 697 -2.88 32.31 21.03
CA ARG A 697 -2.69 30.98 21.64
C ARG A 697 -3.26 29.87 20.75
N ARG A 698 -4.45 30.07 20.16
CA ARG A 698 -5.06 29.11 19.23
C ARG A 698 -4.23 28.98 17.96
N ASN A 699 -3.72 30.07 17.39
CA ASN A 699 -2.85 30.03 16.21
C ASN A 699 -1.53 29.32 16.53
N ALA A 700 -0.93 29.58 17.66
CA ALA A 700 0.30 28.90 18.11
C ALA A 700 0.03 27.40 18.33
N LYS A 701 -1.14 27.01 18.83
CA LYS A 701 -1.55 25.60 18.91
C LYS A 701 -1.56 24.94 17.54
N ALA A 702 -2.14 25.59 16.52
CA ALA A 702 -2.15 25.07 15.14
C ALA A 702 -0.74 24.99 14.56
N VAL A 703 0.14 25.95 14.84
CA VAL A 703 1.56 25.89 14.43
C VAL A 703 2.28 24.73 15.11
N ASN A 704 2.17 24.57 16.43
CA ASN A 704 2.81 23.49 17.19
C ASN A 704 2.43 22.11 16.64
N PHE A 705 1.15 21.85 16.43
CA PHE A 705 0.71 20.56 15.85
C PHE A 705 1.08 20.45 14.36
N GLY A 706 0.93 21.55 13.61
CA GLY A 706 1.29 21.57 12.20
C GLY A 706 2.76 21.19 11.96
N ILE A 707 3.67 21.69 12.79
CA ILE A 707 5.12 21.36 12.71
C ILE A 707 5.37 19.87 12.94
N VAL A 708 4.72 19.26 13.93
CA VAL A 708 4.82 17.80 14.18
C VAL A 708 4.38 16.99 12.94
N TYR A 709 3.41 17.48 12.21
CA TYR A 709 2.90 16.83 10.98
C TYR A 709 3.59 17.28 9.68
N GLY A 710 4.64 18.09 9.77
CA GLY A 710 5.37 18.58 8.60
C GLY A 710 4.55 19.53 7.71
N ILE A 711 3.75 20.42 8.33
CA ILE A 711 2.87 21.34 7.60
C ILE A 711 3.65 22.28 6.70
N SER A 712 3.15 22.51 5.48
CA SER A 712 3.68 23.53 4.59
C SER A 712 3.08 24.92 4.89
N SER A 713 3.77 25.99 4.45
CA SER A 713 3.21 27.34 4.54
C SER A 713 1.84 27.48 3.85
N PHE A 714 1.59 26.69 2.79
CA PHE A 714 0.29 26.63 2.15
C PHE A 714 -0.76 25.96 3.06
N GLY A 715 -0.46 24.81 3.67
CA GLY A 715 -1.37 24.15 4.61
C GLY A 715 -1.72 25.06 5.79
N LEU A 716 -0.69 25.62 6.44
CA LEU A 716 -0.88 26.52 7.58
C LEU A 716 -1.69 27.78 7.21
N SER A 717 -1.49 28.32 6.00
CA SER A 717 -2.28 29.49 5.54
C SER A 717 -3.77 29.16 5.39
N GLN A 718 -4.12 27.95 4.99
CA GLN A 718 -5.50 27.49 4.89
C GLN A 718 -6.11 27.25 6.30
N ASP A 719 -5.36 26.58 7.20
CA ASP A 719 -5.84 26.27 8.55
C ASP A 719 -6.11 27.52 9.40
N LEU A 720 -5.27 28.55 9.25
CA LEU A 720 -5.39 29.80 10.00
C LEU A 720 -6.13 30.92 9.26
N SER A 721 -6.53 30.70 8.00
CA SER A 721 -7.16 31.71 7.13
C SER A 721 -6.30 33.00 7.02
N ILE A 722 -4.96 32.81 6.88
CA ILE A 722 -3.97 33.88 6.71
C ILE A 722 -3.27 33.79 5.34
N THR A 723 -2.50 34.79 4.99
CA THR A 723 -1.71 34.75 3.75
C THR A 723 -0.58 33.72 3.84
N ARG A 724 -0.17 33.15 2.70
CA ARG A 724 0.95 32.23 2.65
C ARG A 724 2.25 32.86 3.17
N LYS A 725 2.42 34.19 2.98
CA LYS A 725 3.58 34.94 3.47
C LYS A 725 3.61 34.98 5.00
N GLU A 726 2.47 35.28 5.63
CA GLU A 726 2.35 35.26 7.09
C GLU A 726 2.58 33.86 7.65
N ALA A 727 2.01 32.82 7.00
CA ALA A 727 2.24 31.44 7.40
C ALA A 727 3.74 31.05 7.32
N SER A 728 4.46 31.48 6.27
CA SER A 728 5.92 31.29 6.18
C SER A 728 6.64 31.99 7.33
N GLN A 729 6.29 33.22 7.64
CA GLN A 729 6.90 33.97 8.74
C GLN A 729 6.65 33.28 10.09
N TYR A 730 5.48 32.72 10.31
CA TYR A 730 5.18 31.97 11.57
C TYR A 730 6.04 30.72 11.68
N ILE A 731 6.21 29.95 10.59
CA ILE A 731 7.07 28.76 10.56
C ILE A 731 8.54 29.15 10.78
N GLU A 732 9.02 30.20 10.13
CA GLU A 732 10.39 30.70 10.28
C GLU A 732 10.64 31.16 11.73
N SER A 733 9.77 31.99 12.32
CA SER A 733 9.89 32.44 13.71
C SER A 733 9.81 31.27 14.72
N TYR A 734 9.01 30.24 14.41
CA TYR A 734 8.97 29.04 15.22
C TYR A 734 10.32 28.31 15.24
N PHE A 735 10.94 28.12 14.08
CA PHE A 735 12.23 27.45 13.99
C PHE A 735 13.41 28.30 14.48
N GLU A 736 13.30 29.64 14.43
CA GLU A 736 14.24 30.53 15.11
C GLU A 736 14.15 30.38 16.64
N THR A 737 12.94 30.17 17.16
CA THR A 737 12.70 29.96 18.59
C THR A 737 13.14 28.58 19.06
N TYR A 738 12.89 27.56 18.24
CA TYR A 738 13.16 26.16 18.55
C TYR A 738 14.11 25.53 17.50
N PRO A 739 15.39 25.94 17.49
CA PRO A 739 16.32 25.45 16.46
C PRO A 739 16.63 23.95 16.56
N GLY A 740 16.50 23.37 17.76
CA GLY A 740 16.64 21.93 17.98
C GLY A 740 15.57 21.13 17.24
N ILE A 741 14.34 21.63 17.18
CA ILE A 741 13.25 20.98 16.45
C ILE A 741 13.55 20.97 14.95
N LYS A 742 13.98 22.12 14.39
CA LYS A 742 14.34 22.18 12.97
C LYS A 742 15.41 21.16 12.62
N LYS A 743 16.46 21.11 13.42
CA LYS A 743 17.56 20.17 13.22
C LYS A 743 17.06 18.72 13.26
N PHE A 744 16.26 18.36 14.28
CA PHE A 744 15.70 17.01 14.40
C PHE A 744 14.87 16.59 13.18
N LEU A 745 14.02 17.48 12.65
CA LEU A 745 13.20 17.21 11.49
C LEU A 745 14.04 17.05 10.22
N ASP A 746 15.04 17.92 10.01
CA ASP A 746 15.96 17.84 8.89
C ASP A 746 16.82 16.56 8.95
N ASP A 747 17.34 16.20 10.13
CA ASP A 747 18.09 14.97 10.38
C ASP A 747 17.23 13.71 10.15
N SER A 748 15.96 13.74 10.56
CA SER A 748 15.00 12.63 10.34
C SER A 748 14.76 12.38 8.85
N VAL A 749 14.61 13.46 8.06
CA VAL A 749 14.45 13.33 6.60
C VAL A 749 15.73 12.82 5.94
N THR A 750 16.90 13.29 6.39
CA THR A 750 18.20 12.86 5.88
C THR A 750 18.42 11.37 6.16
N HIS A 751 18.22 10.95 7.40
CA HIS A 751 18.30 9.54 7.81
C HIS A 751 17.36 8.65 6.99
N ALA A 752 16.10 9.08 6.84
CA ALA A 752 15.13 8.30 6.06
C ALA A 752 15.47 8.22 4.56
N LYS A 753 16.16 9.22 3.98
CA LYS A 753 16.67 9.16 2.60
C LYS A 753 17.84 8.19 2.45
N GLU A 754 18.70 8.09 3.45
CA GLU A 754 19.86 7.20 3.47
C GLU A 754 19.47 5.76 3.73
N GLU A 755 18.69 5.51 4.78
CA GLU A 755 18.34 4.17 5.27
C GLU A 755 17.06 3.60 4.61
N GLY A 756 16.19 4.46 4.08
CA GLY A 756 14.91 4.05 3.48
C GLY A 756 13.74 3.93 4.47
N TYR A 757 13.96 4.19 5.75
CA TYR A 757 12.93 4.10 6.80
C TYR A 757 13.08 5.20 7.87
N ALA A 758 11.99 5.44 8.61
CA ALA A 758 12.01 6.20 9.86
C ALA A 758 11.94 5.23 11.06
N VAL A 759 12.51 5.62 12.21
CA VAL A 759 12.60 4.78 13.41
C VAL A 759 12.09 5.51 14.66
N THR A 760 11.37 4.78 15.55
CA THR A 760 10.91 5.29 16.84
C THR A 760 11.98 5.11 17.94
N LEU A 761 11.76 5.71 19.12
CA LEU A 761 12.62 5.49 20.30
C LEU A 761 12.71 4.01 20.74
N PHE A 762 11.72 3.20 20.41
CA PHE A 762 11.65 1.78 20.73
C PHE A 762 12.11 0.87 19.60
N GLY A 763 12.66 1.45 18.49
CA GLY A 763 13.21 0.69 17.38
C GLY A 763 12.21 0.29 16.31
N ARG A 764 10.93 0.70 16.40
CA ARG A 764 9.95 0.45 15.35
C ARG A 764 10.37 1.14 14.07
N ARG A 765 10.45 0.39 12.96
CA ARG A 765 10.79 0.90 11.64
C ARG A 765 9.54 1.12 10.79
N ARG A 766 9.53 2.23 10.08
CA ARG A 766 8.55 2.52 9.05
C ARG A 766 9.25 2.77 7.72
N PRO A 767 9.22 1.84 6.76
CA PRO A 767 9.76 2.04 5.42
C PRO A 767 9.06 3.21 4.70
N ILE A 768 9.82 3.99 3.90
CA ILE A 768 9.29 5.17 3.19
C ILE A 768 9.76 5.12 1.73
N PRO A 769 9.19 4.23 0.90
CA PRO A 769 9.57 4.08 -0.50
C PRO A 769 9.29 5.34 -1.33
N GLU A 770 8.36 6.19 -0.89
CA GLU A 770 8.01 7.46 -1.56
C GLU A 770 9.19 8.41 -1.70
N LEU A 771 10.19 8.35 -0.81
CA LEU A 771 11.39 9.20 -0.88
C LEU A 771 12.22 8.96 -2.13
N LYS A 772 12.15 7.75 -2.71
CA LYS A 772 12.85 7.39 -3.96
C LYS A 772 12.03 7.70 -5.21
N SER A 773 10.78 8.15 -5.09
CA SER A 773 9.90 8.42 -6.23
C SER A 773 10.41 9.57 -7.09
N SER A 774 10.29 9.43 -8.41
CA SER A 774 10.52 10.53 -9.36
C SER A 774 9.46 11.64 -9.27
N ASN A 775 8.28 11.33 -8.69
CA ASN A 775 7.19 12.27 -8.52
C ASN A 775 7.43 13.18 -7.32
N PHE A 776 7.50 14.49 -7.56
CA PHE A 776 7.70 15.51 -6.52
C PHE A 776 6.65 15.46 -5.38
N MET A 777 5.38 15.24 -5.71
CA MET A 777 4.32 15.18 -4.69
C MET A 777 4.48 13.97 -3.77
N GLN A 778 4.88 12.82 -4.32
CA GLN A 778 5.15 11.61 -3.53
C GLN A 778 6.39 11.79 -2.65
N ARG A 779 7.48 12.37 -3.17
CA ARG A 779 8.67 12.66 -2.36
C ARG A 779 8.35 13.58 -1.20
N ASN A 780 7.61 14.66 -1.43
CA ASN A 780 7.20 15.59 -0.36
C ASN A 780 6.29 14.90 0.68
N PHE A 781 5.45 13.96 0.24
CA PHE A 781 4.68 13.13 1.17
C PHE A 781 5.62 12.26 2.01
N GLY A 782 6.60 11.59 1.38
CA GLY A 782 7.61 10.79 2.07
C GLY A 782 8.42 11.61 3.10
N GLU A 783 8.79 12.85 2.78
CA GLU A 783 9.49 13.73 3.72
C GLU A 783 8.63 14.06 4.95
N ARG A 784 7.33 14.34 4.78
CA ARG A 784 6.41 14.54 5.91
C ARG A 784 6.26 13.28 6.76
N VAL A 785 6.20 12.10 6.12
CA VAL A 785 6.17 10.82 6.82
C VAL A 785 7.45 10.63 7.64
N ALA A 786 8.62 10.96 7.10
CA ALA A 786 9.90 10.86 7.79
C ALA A 786 9.98 11.75 9.04
N MET A 787 9.40 12.96 8.98
CA MET A 787 9.33 13.89 10.12
C MET A 787 8.38 13.40 11.21
N ASN A 788 7.20 12.88 10.82
CA ASN A 788 6.13 12.54 11.75
C ASN A 788 6.26 11.14 12.37
N ALA A 789 6.71 10.14 11.59
CA ALA A 789 6.71 8.74 12.03
C ALA A 789 7.49 8.48 13.33
N PRO A 790 8.67 9.07 13.58
CA PRO A 790 9.37 8.90 14.86
C PRO A 790 8.56 9.37 16.06
N ILE A 791 7.82 10.46 15.91
CA ILE A 791 7.02 11.06 16.99
C ILE A 791 5.74 10.27 17.23
N GLN A 792 4.95 10.07 16.19
CA GLN A 792 3.67 9.38 16.28
C GLN A 792 3.83 7.90 16.65
N GLY A 793 4.85 7.23 16.08
CA GLY A 793 5.14 5.83 16.41
C GLY A 793 5.62 5.67 17.83
N THR A 794 6.46 6.58 18.34
CA THR A 794 6.90 6.57 19.75
C THR A 794 5.72 6.79 20.69
N ALA A 795 4.77 7.68 20.36
CA ALA A 795 3.54 7.87 21.14
C ALA A 795 2.71 6.59 21.20
N ALA A 796 2.59 5.89 20.07
CA ALA A 796 1.90 4.59 20.02
C ALA A 796 2.60 3.52 20.88
N ASP A 797 3.93 3.46 20.85
CA ASP A 797 4.71 2.51 21.64
C ASP A 797 4.58 2.80 23.14
N ILE A 798 4.65 4.08 23.56
CA ILE A 798 4.43 4.49 24.96
C ILE A 798 3.02 4.10 25.43
N MET A 799 1.99 4.35 24.62
CA MET A 799 0.63 3.94 24.96
C MET A 799 0.50 2.44 25.13
N LYS A 800 1.13 1.63 24.26
CA LYS A 800 1.14 0.17 24.37
C LYS A 800 1.79 -0.31 25.67
N ILE A 801 2.93 0.28 26.02
CA ILE A 801 3.63 -0.02 27.29
C ILE A 801 2.72 0.30 28.49
N ALA A 802 2.06 1.46 28.48
CA ALA A 802 1.12 1.86 29.51
C ALA A 802 -0.05 0.86 29.63
N MET A 803 -0.67 0.49 28.49
CA MET A 803 -1.75 -0.49 28.46
C MET A 803 -1.35 -1.83 29.06
N ILE A 804 -0.19 -2.36 28.67
CA ILE A 804 0.35 -3.63 29.19
C ILE A 804 0.57 -3.52 30.70
N GLY A 805 1.17 -2.41 31.16
CA GLY A 805 1.42 -2.17 32.56
C GLY A 805 0.15 -2.09 33.41
N VAL A 806 -0.84 -1.32 32.94
CA VAL A 806 -2.15 -1.18 33.60
C VAL A 806 -2.88 -2.52 33.66
N ASN A 807 -3.02 -3.21 32.52
CA ASN A 807 -3.74 -4.49 32.45
C ASN A 807 -3.09 -5.55 33.36
N ARG A 808 -1.76 -5.65 33.32
CA ARG A 808 -0.99 -6.59 34.14
C ARG A 808 -1.24 -6.32 35.64
N GLU A 809 -1.17 -5.08 36.06
CA GLU A 809 -1.29 -4.76 37.50
C GLU A 809 -2.72 -4.94 38.03
N LEU A 810 -3.74 -4.62 37.22
CA LEU A 810 -5.14 -4.91 37.55
C LEU A 810 -5.34 -6.41 37.79
N LYS A 811 -4.75 -7.26 36.93
CA LYS A 811 -4.82 -8.73 37.07
C LYS A 811 -4.02 -9.26 38.28
N GLU A 812 -2.79 -8.79 38.48
CA GLU A 812 -1.92 -9.22 39.61
C GLU A 812 -2.58 -8.90 40.95
N LYS A 813 -3.22 -7.76 41.05
CA LYS A 813 -3.97 -7.34 42.24
C LYS A 813 -5.38 -7.95 42.31
N ARG A 814 -5.77 -8.75 41.32
CA ARG A 814 -7.10 -9.37 41.23
C ARG A 814 -8.25 -8.39 41.40
N MET A 815 -8.10 -7.22 40.74
CA MET A 815 -9.08 -6.16 40.83
C MET A 815 -10.34 -6.51 40.03
N LYS A 816 -11.47 -5.96 40.43
CA LYS A 816 -12.75 -6.05 39.70
C LYS A 816 -12.80 -5.07 38.51
N SER A 817 -12.01 -4.02 38.59
CA SER A 817 -11.86 -2.98 37.57
C SER A 817 -11.12 -3.54 36.35
N ARG A 818 -11.48 -3.07 35.14
CA ARG A 818 -10.93 -3.58 33.89
C ARG A 818 -10.78 -2.50 32.85
N MET A 819 -9.74 -2.58 32.05
CA MET A 819 -9.54 -1.71 30.88
C MET A 819 -10.45 -2.17 29.75
N ILE A 820 -11.19 -1.23 29.14
CA ILE A 820 -12.21 -1.57 28.13
C ILE A 820 -12.00 -0.89 26.78
N LEU A 821 -11.42 0.31 26.74
CA LEU A 821 -11.17 1.03 25.49
C LEU A 821 -9.82 1.73 25.52
N GLN A 822 -9.23 1.84 24.34
CA GLN A 822 -8.13 2.73 24.03
C GLN A 822 -8.51 3.57 22.82
N VAL A 823 -8.42 4.90 22.95
CA VAL A 823 -8.78 5.84 21.89
C VAL A 823 -7.67 6.89 21.77
N HIS A 824 -6.86 6.82 20.69
CA HIS A 824 -5.71 7.70 20.47
C HIS A 824 -4.67 7.65 21.61
N ASP A 825 -4.68 8.63 22.51
CA ASP A 825 -3.81 8.79 23.69
C ASP A 825 -4.57 8.65 25.03
N GLU A 826 -5.76 8.08 24.99
CA GLU A 826 -6.73 7.92 26.08
C GLU A 826 -6.93 6.43 26.42
N LEU A 827 -7.06 6.13 27.73
CA LEU A 827 -7.45 4.82 28.26
C LEU A 827 -8.71 4.95 29.10
N LEU A 828 -9.72 4.11 28.81
CA LEU A 828 -10.96 4.06 29.58
C LEU A 828 -11.02 2.79 30.42
N ILE A 829 -11.20 2.97 31.73
CA ILE A 829 -11.29 1.89 32.71
C ILE A 829 -12.69 1.85 33.34
N GLU A 830 -13.33 0.69 33.26
CA GLU A 830 -14.55 0.42 34.01
C GLU A 830 -14.15 0.06 35.45
N THR A 831 -14.48 0.89 36.41
CA THR A 831 -13.88 0.89 37.75
C THR A 831 -14.92 0.62 38.84
N HIS A 832 -14.63 -0.35 39.71
CA HIS A 832 -15.40 -0.61 40.92
C HIS A 832 -15.26 0.56 41.90
N PRO A 833 -16.33 1.02 42.61
CA PRO A 833 -16.26 2.18 43.47
C PRO A 833 -15.17 2.11 44.58
N ASP A 834 -14.98 0.93 45.15
CA ASP A 834 -13.96 0.73 46.22
C ASP A 834 -12.52 0.77 45.69
N GLU A 835 -12.33 0.72 44.38
CA GLU A 835 -11.03 0.63 43.71
C GLU A 835 -10.60 1.95 43.03
N ILE A 836 -11.44 2.99 43.07
CA ILE A 836 -11.23 4.26 42.31
C ILE A 836 -9.81 4.82 42.56
N GLU A 837 -9.44 5.02 43.82
CA GLU A 837 -8.14 5.65 44.12
C GLU A 837 -6.97 4.74 43.72
N THR A 838 -7.11 3.42 43.92
CA THR A 838 -6.07 2.46 43.49
C THR A 838 -5.91 2.44 41.97
N VAL A 839 -7.02 2.48 41.24
CA VAL A 839 -6.98 2.53 39.76
C VAL A 839 -6.33 3.82 39.26
N LYS A 840 -6.65 4.97 39.86
CA LYS A 840 -5.98 6.24 39.55
C LYS A 840 -4.47 6.19 39.82
N GLU A 841 -4.05 5.61 40.94
CA GLU A 841 -2.62 5.43 41.21
C GLU A 841 -1.93 4.53 40.18
N ILE A 842 -2.56 3.43 39.80
CA ILE A 842 -2.06 2.52 38.77
C ILE A 842 -1.93 3.26 37.42
N LEU A 843 -3.00 3.92 36.97
CA LEU A 843 -3.03 4.69 35.72
C LEU A 843 -1.93 5.73 35.70
N LYS A 844 -1.89 6.58 36.75
CA LYS A 844 -0.89 7.63 36.87
C LYS A 844 0.53 7.06 36.77
N ARG A 845 0.85 6.06 37.57
CA ARG A 845 2.17 5.48 37.56
C ARG A 845 2.51 4.83 36.23
N GLN A 846 1.65 3.94 35.73
CA GLN A 846 1.94 3.18 34.52
C GLN A 846 2.02 4.07 33.26
N MET A 847 1.19 5.11 33.17
CA MET A 847 1.23 6.05 32.04
C MET A 847 2.42 7.03 32.17
N GLU A 848 2.62 7.64 33.34
CA GLU A 848 3.66 8.65 33.51
C GLU A 848 5.09 8.05 33.52
N THR A 849 5.25 6.73 33.80
CA THR A 849 6.54 6.03 33.78
C THR A 849 6.72 5.07 32.60
N ALA A 850 5.82 5.07 31.62
CA ALA A 850 5.89 4.19 30.46
C ALA A 850 7.16 4.41 29.61
N ALA A 851 7.73 5.61 29.66
CA ALA A 851 9.00 5.95 29.02
C ALA A 851 9.80 6.93 29.87
N SER A 852 11.13 6.87 29.76
CA SER A 852 12.04 7.84 30.36
C SER A 852 12.38 8.91 29.36
N LEU A 853 11.72 10.06 29.42
CA LEU A 853 11.96 11.23 28.58
C LEU A 853 12.62 12.37 29.38
N ASP A 854 13.22 13.34 28.67
CA ASP A 854 13.78 14.55 29.29
C ASP A 854 12.70 15.51 29.86
N VAL A 855 11.45 15.26 29.50
CA VAL A 855 10.26 15.95 29.99
C VAL A 855 9.31 14.95 30.64
N PRO A 856 8.56 15.36 31.71
CA PRO A 856 7.63 14.45 32.36
C PRO A 856 6.49 14.08 31.42
N LEU A 857 6.07 12.81 31.40
CA LEU A 857 4.78 12.40 30.88
C LEU A 857 3.71 12.73 31.94
N ILE A 858 2.58 13.25 31.51
CA ILE A 858 1.46 13.61 32.40
C ILE A 858 0.20 12.97 31.85
N ALA A 859 -0.53 12.30 32.73
CA ALA A 859 -1.84 11.70 32.47
C ALA A 859 -2.92 12.47 33.26
N ASP A 860 -3.80 13.14 32.53
CA ASP A 860 -4.97 13.79 33.09
C ASP A 860 -6.09 12.76 33.28
N MET A 861 -6.76 12.76 34.42
CA MET A 861 -7.78 11.77 34.76
C MET A 861 -9.08 12.39 35.19
N GLN A 862 -10.18 11.85 34.69
CA GLN A 862 -11.53 12.23 35.12
C GLN A 862 -12.36 10.98 35.46
N VAL A 863 -13.34 11.16 36.37
CA VAL A 863 -14.26 10.11 36.78
C VAL A 863 -15.67 10.50 36.36
N GLY A 864 -16.40 9.59 35.74
CA GLY A 864 -17.75 9.86 35.26
C GLY A 864 -18.68 8.64 35.34
N LYS A 865 -19.98 8.89 35.28
CA LYS A 865 -21.01 7.83 35.22
C LYS A 865 -21.26 7.33 33.80
N ASN A 866 -20.70 8.00 32.83
CA ASN A 866 -20.71 7.65 31.43
C ASN A 866 -19.45 8.23 30.78
N TRP A 867 -19.16 7.84 29.54
CA TRP A 867 -17.93 8.29 28.86
C TRP A 867 -17.92 9.80 28.55
N TYR A 868 -19.12 10.44 28.43
CA TYR A 868 -19.20 11.88 28.25
C TYR A 868 -18.76 12.67 29.50
N GLU A 869 -19.13 12.19 30.69
CA GLU A 869 -18.77 12.83 31.95
C GLU A 869 -17.31 12.54 32.34
N ALA A 870 -16.79 11.41 31.92
CA ALA A 870 -15.41 10.99 32.22
C ALA A 870 -14.37 11.71 31.33
N LYS A 871 -14.78 12.51 30.33
CA LYS A 871 -13.87 13.21 29.40
C LYS A 871 -13.93 14.74 29.53
#